data_355aa78fb9c2130e92593a26105d7447
#
_entry.id   355aa78fb9c2130e92593a26105d7447
#
_cell.length_a   1.000
_cell.length_b   1.000
_cell.length_c   1.000
_cell.angle_alpha   90.00
_cell.angle_beta   90.00
_cell.angle_gamma   90.00
#
_symmetry.space_group_name_H-M   'P 1'
#
loop_
_entity.id
_entity.type
_entity.pdbx_description
1 polymer ?
#
loop_
_entity_poly.entity_id
_entity_poly.type
_entity_poly.pdbx_seq_one_letter_code
_entity_poly.pdbx_strand_id
1 'polypeptide(L)'
;MKSCLEVCVLAVMMLSLGLWVHCDIPSSLCGAYMEGDVNIAIFNSIHSKVINLHKRTRPEPFVCTDFDLVTFLQSLGAIFTIEEINNSRLLPGIKLGYKVCDPCASPTKALHCVEHLLAINDSLPALSDYSDFRPPVKALLGERYSELSIAIAKLLSLYLCPQVSTQSSAPVLSDKLRYPSFMRVIPSDVYQAQALVKLISHFSWNWVGVVYGDDDYGRAAYHSFVEESAGKICADFEKMVPHYLDHVDIEKYIKDAAKTIRESSAKVVLLILKPQLVEKLFKEMIQTNTSRVWIASDAWSLYRPLTKMNDINKVGKIFGFSFTMGNIPGFEDYLRNLRPTPGARNDYIEEYKQQRLNCSLWPSNCTVDDILYAVDHREAYGERVAIYAIAHGLRTLLKCDETACSGETNFPPWKLVESMRSVNFTLDGNRYFFDEHGDFVDGYDLIMWKENGDERIIEVVGKFLLNKGDVEIFSQYQSINNSLPLSKCSNSCMPGYAKNQSKISCCYNCVECPEGKYTDGYDLPKCLKCPDGKWSLNGSSKCEEYLEIYLAWSNSYPIALLVATAIGLALVFTSFIIFSVHRYTTVIKKADNTMSCFMLLGLTASFVSVIMFIGRPTVHHCRAQQALYGLGFTLCVSCILVKAYRTFLAFMAFDPDKQHQLKKLYKPVINLVLLTGAQGLILLLWMTLGKSPVPDIKWPGSGLDKYVVCDEGSIIGFGVMHGYIALLAFICFFLAFKGRKVPHDFNETGVIIFSMLIHLFVWLCFIPIYIERNKTEQRHIVQASAILVSNYGIIFCHFVPKCYIVLWELSENSRALIMGRLSGGIKDDAASDINIFHGGRNTPDTGINSPGVGPFVIEISAIHKDVSSTIKTEDFFNIDRGSIDSTVSRHVQLRQRHSTK
;
A
#
# COMPACT_ATOMS: atom_id res chain seq x y z
N MET A 1 -100.50 -19.86 -43.18
CA MET A 1 -100.24 -19.11 -41.94
C MET A 1 -99.26 -19.75 -40.98
N LYS A 2 -99.08 -21.09 -40.89
CA LYS A 2 -98.11 -21.70 -40.04
C LYS A 2 -96.61 -21.57 -40.52
N SER A 3 -96.44 -21.58 -41.82
CA SER A 3 -95.04 -21.43 -42.40
C SER A 3 -94.47 -20.05 -42.25
N CYS A 4 -95.22 -18.98 -42.14
CA CYS A 4 -94.79 -17.59 -41.90
C CYS A 4 -94.38 -17.40 -40.42
N LEU A 5 -95.04 -18.08 -39.51
CA LEU A 5 -94.74 -17.96 -38.07
C LEU A 5 -93.43 -18.71 -37.72
N GLU A 6 -93.09 -19.80 -38.34
CA GLU A 6 -91.86 -20.55 -38.13
C GLU A 6 -90.63 -19.77 -38.72
N VAL A 7 -90.83 -19.08 -39.86
CA VAL A 7 -89.79 -18.21 -40.45
C VAL A 7 -89.58 -16.99 -39.60
N CYS A 8 -90.61 -16.35 -39.05
CA CYS A 8 -90.48 -15.23 -38.15
C CYS A 8 -89.83 -15.62 -36.80
N VAL A 9 -90.19 -16.88 -36.26
CA VAL A 9 -89.54 -17.32 -35.05
C VAL A 9 -88.06 -17.68 -35.30
N LEU A 10 -87.70 -18.25 -36.42
CA LEU A 10 -86.34 -18.54 -36.80
C LEU A 10 -85.55 -17.22 -37.08
N ALA A 11 -86.20 -16.19 -37.70
CA ALA A 11 -85.58 -14.90 -37.88
C ALA A 11 -85.36 -14.14 -36.57
N VAL A 12 -86.34 -14.23 -35.66
CA VAL A 12 -86.15 -13.64 -34.28
C VAL A 12 -85.15 -14.44 -33.45
N MET A 13 -85.07 -15.75 -33.56
CA MET A 13 -84.02 -16.55 -32.95
C MET A 13 -82.66 -16.28 -33.55
N MET A 14 -82.59 -16.08 -34.88
CA MET A 14 -81.30 -15.70 -35.53
C MET A 14 -80.94 -14.26 -35.20
N LEU A 15 -81.86 -13.38 -35.04
CA LEU A 15 -81.57 -11.99 -34.53
C LEU A 15 -81.24 -11.99 -33.06
N SER A 16 -81.81 -12.85 -32.23
CA SER A 16 -81.43 -12.97 -30.81
C SER A 16 -80.11 -13.70 -30.62
N LEU A 17 -79.75 -14.59 -31.50
CA LEU A 17 -78.43 -15.26 -31.55
C LEU A 17 -77.41 -14.36 -32.26
N GLY A 18 -77.80 -13.44 -33.12
CA GLY A 18 -76.92 -12.48 -33.78
C GLY A 18 -76.62 -11.26 -32.95
N LEU A 19 -77.33 -11.05 -31.83
CA LEU A 19 -77.02 -9.94 -30.87
C LEU A 19 -75.93 -10.30 -29.87
N TRP A 20 -75.37 -11.51 -29.93
CA TRP A 20 -74.11 -11.91 -29.29
C TRP A 20 -72.97 -12.03 -30.32
N VAL A 21 -72.97 -11.28 -31.40
CA VAL A 21 -71.76 -10.93 -32.03
C VAL A 21 -71.08 -10.02 -31.02
N HIS A 22 -70.16 -10.55 -30.28
CA HIS A 22 -69.05 -9.80 -29.73
C HIS A 22 -68.58 -8.97 -30.93
N CYS A 23 -68.91 -7.71 -30.93
CA CYS A 23 -68.09 -6.70 -31.58
C CYS A 23 -66.78 -6.78 -30.79
N ASP A 24 -65.89 -7.66 -31.20
CA ASP A 24 -64.47 -7.42 -30.99
C ASP A 24 -64.23 -6.13 -31.76
N ILE A 25 -64.40 -5.00 -31.02
CA ILE A 25 -63.79 -3.75 -31.35
C ILE A 25 -62.33 -4.13 -31.43
N PRO A 26 -61.64 -3.96 -32.60
CA PRO A 26 -60.24 -4.22 -32.68
C PRO A 26 -59.64 -3.49 -31.49
N SER A 27 -59.02 -4.21 -30.54
CA SER A 27 -58.36 -3.63 -29.39
C SER A 27 -57.38 -2.66 -29.98
N SER A 28 -57.69 -1.35 -29.90
CA SER A 28 -56.80 -0.34 -30.45
C SER A 28 -55.43 -0.57 -29.80
N LEU A 29 -54.37 -0.66 -30.60
CA LEU A 29 -53.04 -0.97 -30.11
C LEU A 29 -52.59 0.06 -29.05
N CYS A 30 -53.28 1.22 -29.04
CA CYS A 30 -53.10 2.31 -28.05
C CYS A 30 -54.29 2.33 -27.11
N GLY A 31 -54.07 2.15 -25.81
CA GLY A 31 -55.09 2.07 -24.76
C GLY A 31 -55.68 3.40 -24.31
N ALA A 32 -55.05 4.55 -24.71
CA ALA A 32 -55.62 5.85 -24.44
C ALA A 32 -55.46 6.79 -25.65
N TYR A 33 -56.51 7.58 -25.96
CA TYR A 33 -56.48 8.52 -27.06
C TYR A 33 -57.52 9.66 -26.93
N MET A 34 -57.18 10.78 -27.53
CA MET A 34 -58.04 11.95 -27.76
C MET A 34 -57.70 12.55 -29.12
N GLU A 35 -58.68 12.72 -30.00
CA GLU A 35 -58.46 13.33 -31.29
C GLU A 35 -58.36 14.86 -31.21
N GLY A 36 -57.41 15.42 -31.99
CA GLY A 36 -57.12 16.85 -32.12
C GLY A 36 -56.73 17.23 -33.54
N ASP A 37 -56.50 18.53 -33.80
CA ASP A 37 -56.05 19.05 -35.10
C ASP A 37 -54.61 18.62 -35.38
N VAL A 38 -53.79 18.43 -34.34
CA VAL A 38 -52.43 17.88 -34.39
C VAL A 38 -52.31 16.81 -33.33
N ASN A 39 -52.02 15.58 -33.73
CA ASN A 39 -51.88 14.43 -32.78
C ASN A 39 -50.42 14.14 -32.46
N ILE A 40 -50.16 13.91 -31.18
CA ILE A 40 -48.86 13.49 -30.60
C ILE A 40 -49.01 12.03 -30.13
N ALA A 41 -48.09 11.15 -30.51
CA ALA A 41 -48.00 9.83 -29.91
C ALA A 41 -47.26 9.90 -28.59
N ILE A 42 -47.73 9.17 -27.58
CA ILE A 42 -47.07 9.00 -26.28
C ILE A 42 -46.69 7.51 -26.14
N PHE A 43 -45.39 7.26 -26.09
CA PHE A 43 -44.82 5.92 -25.90
C PHE A 43 -44.24 5.80 -24.51
N ASN A 44 -44.92 5.05 -23.70
CA ASN A 44 -44.48 4.74 -22.34
C ASN A 44 -44.79 3.28 -22.04
N SER A 45 -43.80 2.51 -21.65
CA SER A 45 -43.94 1.11 -21.27
C SER A 45 -44.67 1.00 -19.94
N ILE A 46 -46.01 1.17 -19.99
CA ILE A 46 -46.91 1.07 -18.81
C ILE A 46 -46.86 -0.33 -18.24
N HIS A 47 -46.59 -1.33 -19.07
CA HIS A 47 -46.25 -2.67 -18.64
C HIS A 47 -44.80 -2.96 -18.88
N SER A 48 -44.13 -3.60 -17.92
CA SER A 48 -42.69 -3.85 -17.96
C SER A 48 -42.31 -5.16 -18.61
N LYS A 49 -43.32 -5.99 -19.07
CA LYS A 49 -43.07 -7.33 -19.56
C LYS A 49 -44.10 -7.80 -20.59
N VAL A 50 -43.60 -8.52 -21.60
CA VAL A 50 -44.43 -9.30 -22.53
C VAL A 50 -44.39 -10.78 -22.17
N ILE A 51 -45.55 -11.44 -22.03
CA ILE A 51 -45.64 -12.84 -21.68
C ILE A 51 -45.11 -13.73 -22.82
N ASN A 52 -44.27 -14.71 -22.48
CA ASN A 52 -43.80 -15.75 -23.39
C ASN A 52 -43.14 -15.26 -24.67
N LEU A 53 -42.49 -14.07 -24.66
CA LEU A 53 -41.84 -13.51 -25.83
C LEU A 53 -40.82 -14.48 -26.47
N HIS A 54 -40.08 -15.25 -25.66
CA HIS A 54 -39.10 -16.25 -26.10
C HIS A 54 -39.71 -17.53 -26.70
N LYS A 55 -41.02 -17.79 -26.49
CA LYS A 55 -41.72 -18.93 -27.03
C LYS A 55 -42.51 -18.56 -28.28
N ARG A 56 -42.50 -17.31 -28.68
CA ARG A 56 -43.30 -16.82 -29.79
C ARG A 56 -42.78 -17.37 -31.11
N THR A 57 -43.64 -18.16 -31.82
CA THR A 57 -43.35 -18.77 -33.12
C THR A 57 -44.27 -18.24 -34.24
N ARG A 58 -45.27 -17.42 -33.91
CA ARG A 58 -46.23 -16.81 -34.83
C ARG A 58 -46.40 -15.33 -34.49
N PRO A 59 -46.86 -14.47 -35.43
CA PRO A 59 -47.17 -13.05 -35.17
C PRO A 59 -48.50 -12.91 -34.39
N GLU A 60 -48.54 -13.51 -33.18
CA GLU A 60 -49.67 -13.39 -32.27
C GLU A 60 -49.73 -12.04 -31.59
N PRO A 61 -50.88 -11.57 -31.11
CA PRO A 61 -50.98 -10.35 -30.33
C PRO A 61 -50.08 -10.38 -29.12
N PHE A 62 -49.48 -9.26 -28.75
CA PHE A 62 -48.64 -9.14 -27.56
C PHE A 62 -49.55 -9.06 -26.32
N VAL A 63 -49.23 -9.90 -25.32
CA VAL A 63 -49.89 -9.86 -24.01
C VAL A 63 -48.92 -9.29 -23.00
N CYS A 64 -49.28 -8.15 -22.42
CA CYS A 64 -48.45 -7.38 -21.49
C CYS A 64 -48.84 -7.64 -20.04
N THR A 65 -47.87 -7.60 -19.14
CA THR A 65 -48.05 -7.79 -17.68
C THR A 65 -47.07 -6.92 -16.90
N ASP A 66 -47.26 -6.91 -15.58
CA ASP A 66 -46.46 -6.17 -14.64
C ASP A 66 -46.63 -4.66 -14.86
N PHE A 67 -47.81 -4.16 -14.48
CA PHE A 67 -48.19 -2.74 -14.56
C PHE A 67 -47.22 -1.86 -13.75
N ASP A 68 -46.51 -0.91 -14.42
CA ASP A 68 -45.56 0.02 -13.81
C ASP A 68 -46.28 1.35 -13.52
N LEU A 69 -46.46 1.63 -12.24
CA LEU A 69 -47.16 2.79 -11.75
C LEU A 69 -46.43 4.10 -12.05
N VAL A 70 -45.07 4.08 -12.09
CA VAL A 70 -44.25 5.27 -12.41
C VAL A 70 -44.49 5.69 -13.87
N THR A 71 -44.40 4.73 -14.78
CA THR A 71 -44.57 4.99 -16.22
C THR A 71 -45.99 5.35 -16.55
N PHE A 72 -46.98 4.77 -15.86
CA PHE A 72 -48.36 5.17 -15.94
C PHE A 72 -48.54 6.64 -15.52
N LEU A 73 -47.97 7.05 -14.35
CA LEU A 73 -47.98 8.43 -13.87
C LEU A 73 -47.37 9.41 -14.89
N GLN A 74 -46.25 9.04 -15.52
CA GLN A 74 -45.62 9.84 -16.58
C GLN A 74 -46.53 10.03 -17.77
N SER A 75 -47.24 8.97 -18.20
CA SER A 75 -48.24 9.07 -19.25
C SER A 75 -49.38 10.04 -18.89
N LEU A 76 -49.83 10.02 -17.63
CA LEU A 76 -50.84 10.97 -17.13
C LEU A 76 -50.31 12.41 -17.09
N GLY A 77 -49.01 12.61 -16.76
CA GLY A 77 -48.37 13.92 -16.80
C GLY A 77 -48.31 14.52 -18.20
N ALA A 78 -48.03 13.68 -19.21
CA ALA A 78 -48.09 14.12 -20.62
C ALA A 78 -49.51 14.49 -21.05
N ILE A 79 -50.52 13.66 -20.72
CA ILE A 79 -51.93 13.94 -20.99
C ILE A 79 -52.38 15.24 -20.34
N PHE A 80 -52.12 15.39 -19.03
CA PHE A 80 -52.45 16.59 -18.30
C PHE A 80 -51.84 17.85 -18.91
N THR A 81 -50.58 17.77 -19.34
CA THR A 81 -49.89 18.90 -19.97
C THR A 81 -50.48 19.25 -21.34
N ILE A 82 -50.89 18.26 -22.13
CA ILE A 82 -51.60 18.52 -23.40
C ILE A 82 -52.93 19.24 -23.14
N GLU A 83 -53.69 18.83 -22.12
CA GLU A 83 -54.95 19.46 -21.71
C GLU A 83 -54.71 20.89 -21.20
N GLU A 84 -53.65 21.12 -20.43
CA GLU A 84 -53.25 22.46 -19.97
C GLU A 84 -52.94 23.39 -21.16
N ILE A 85 -52.17 22.89 -22.16
CA ILE A 85 -51.84 23.65 -23.36
C ILE A 85 -53.12 23.98 -24.18
N ASN A 86 -54.04 23.02 -24.35
CA ASN A 86 -55.32 23.23 -25.03
C ASN A 86 -56.17 24.29 -24.33
N ASN A 87 -56.02 24.45 -23.02
CA ASN A 87 -56.73 25.51 -22.26
C ASN A 87 -55.92 26.83 -22.18
N SER A 88 -54.68 26.84 -22.69
CA SER A 88 -53.81 28.03 -22.71
C SER A 88 -53.90 28.82 -24.00
N ARG A 89 -53.18 29.95 -24.09
CA ARG A 89 -53.01 30.73 -25.32
C ARG A 89 -51.75 30.40 -26.09
N LEU A 90 -51.12 29.23 -25.80
CA LEU A 90 -49.89 28.86 -26.50
C LEU A 90 -50.12 28.51 -27.94
N LEU A 91 -51.24 27.79 -28.24
CA LEU A 91 -51.66 27.38 -29.58
C LEU A 91 -53.13 27.80 -29.83
N PRO A 92 -53.41 29.11 -30.01
CA PRO A 92 -54.78 29.57 -30.11
C PRO A 92 -55.50 28.96 -31.29
N GLY A 93 -56.71 28.37 -31.06
CA GLY A 93 -57.53 27.72 -32.07
C GLY A 93 -57.03 26.35 -32.58
N ILE A 94 -55.95 25.85 -32.07
CA ILE A 94 -55.41 24.50 -32.41
C ILE A 94 -55.57 23.59 -31.20
N LYS A 95 -56.25 22.48 -31.38
CA LYS A 95 -56.41 21.44 -30.38
C LYS A 95 -55.35 20.36 -30.55
N LEU A 96 -54.52 20.13 -29.55
CA LEU A 96 -53.63 19.00 -29.52
C LEU A 96 -54.39 17.73 -29.13
N GLY A 97 -54.25 16.67 -29.94
CA GLY A 97 -54.71 15.34 -29.63
C GLY A 97 -53.54 14.42 -29.18
N TYR A 98 -53.86 13.30 -28.59
CA TYR A 98 -52.85 12.32 -28.20
C TYR A 98 -53.30 10.87 -28.45
N LYS A 99 -52.29 9.99 -28.65
CA LYS A 99 -52.46 8.51 -28.68
C LYS A 99 -51.38 7.90 -27.81
N VAL A 100 -51.81 7.21 -26.74
CA VAL A 100 -50.89 6.56 -25.79
C VAL A 100 -50.77 5.09 -26.13
N CYS A 101 -49.63 4.66 -26.56
CA CYS A 101 -49.32 3.26 -26.88
C CYS A 101 -48.29 2.71 -25.91
N ASP A 102 -48.53 1.48 -25.42
CA ASP A 102 -47.65 0.77 -24.48
C ASP A 102 -46.83 -0.25 -25.23
N PRO A 103 -45.50 -0.03 -25.36
CA PRO A 103 -44.57 -1.01 -25.96
C PRO A 103 -44.25 -2.21 -25.07
N CYS A 104 -44.63 -2.22 -23.79
CA CYS A 104 -44.41 -3.30 -22.84
C CYS A 104 -42.91 -3.69 -22.73
N ALA A 105 -42.03 -2.70 -22.74
CA ALA A 105 -40.58 -2.84 -22.74
C ALA A 105 -40.03 -3.79 -23.84
N SER A 106 -40.73 -3.90 -24.98
CA SER A 106 -40.35 -4.75 -26.11
C SER A 106 -40.09 -3.92 -27.35
N PRO A 107 -38.85 -3.92 -27.92
CA PRO A 107 -38.54 -3.21 -29.16
C PRO A 107 -39.44 -3.61 -30.33
N THR A 108 -39.79 -4.92 -30.43
CA THR A 108 -40.67 -5.40 -31.49
C THR A 108 -42.09 -4.85 -31.40
N LYS A 109 -42.65 -4.81 -30.17
CA LYS A 109 -43.97 -4.22 -29.97
C LYS A 109 -43.94 -2.69 -30.22
N ALA A 110 -42.84 -2.02 -29.81
CA ALA A 110 -42.66 -0.60 -30.06
C ALA A 110 -42.70 -0.26 -31.57
N LEU A 111 -41.98 -1.03 -32.39
CA LEU A 111 -42.03 -0.86 -33.87
C LEU A 111 -43.43 -1.10 -34.43
N HIS A 112 -44.17 -2.11 -33.95
CA HIS A 112 -45.53 -2.36 -34.32
C HIS A 112 -46.48 -1.19 -33.96
N CYS A 113 -46.27 -0.57 -32.80
CA CYS A 113 -46.95 0.65 -32.40
C CYS A 113 -46.64 1.82 -33.33
N VAL A 114 -45.39 2.04 -33.73
CA VAL A 114 -45.01 3.09 -34.68
C VAL A 114 -45.63 2.87 -36.05
N GLU A 115 -45.62 1.63 -36.56
CA GLU A 115 -46.27 1.25 -37.82
C GLU A 115 -47.74 1.64 -37.78
N HIS A 116 -48.50 1.24 -36.76
CA HIS A 116 -49.90 1.57 -36.58
C HIS A 116 -50.18 3.08 -36.51
N LEU A 117 -49.31 3.85 -35.78
CA LEU A 117 -49.52 5.30 -35.62
C LEU A 117 -49.21 6.14 -36.84
N LEU A 118 -48.29 5.67 -37.68
CA LEU A 118 -47.88 6.35 -38.91
C LEU A 118 -48.70 5.86 -40.13
N ALA A 119 -49.52 4.80 -39.99
CA ALA A 119 -50.30 4.24 -41.04
C ALA A 119 -51.35 5.26 -41.56
N ILE A 120 -51.53 5.31 -42.90
CA ILE A 120 -52.58 6.03 -43.58
C ILE A 120 -53.54 4.97 -44.17
N ASN A 121 -54.81 5.05 -43.83
CA ASN A 121 -55.81 4.02 -44.24
C ASN A 121 -55.32 2.60 -43.92
N ASP A 122 -54.93 2.36 -42.69
CA ASP A 122 -54.46 1.08 -42.16
C ASP A 122 -53.21 0.46 -42.84
N SER A 123 -52.48 1.27 -43.59
CA SER A 123 -51.21 0.80 -44.19
C SER A 123 -50.13 1.86 -44.14
N LEU A 124 -48.90 1.42 -43.88
CA LEU A 124 -47.73 2.28 -43.97
C LEU A 124 -47.22 2.30 -45.42
N PRO A 125 -47.29 3.44 -46.13
CA PRO A 125 -46.93 3.50 -47.54
C PRO A 125 -45.45 3.33 -47.78
N ALA A 126 -45.05 2.52 -48.76
CA ALA A 126 -43.69 2.42 -49.25
C ALA A 126 -43.52 3.37 -50.44
N LEU A 127 -42.94 4.56 -50.16
CA LEU A 127 -42.77 5.62 -51.16
C LEU A 127 -41.31 5.74 -51.58
N SER A 128 -41.05 6.24 -52.78
CA SER A 128 -39.70 6.61 -53.21
C SER A 128 -39.22 7.93 -52.64
N ASP A 129 -40.15 8.79 -52.24
CA ASP A 129 -39.91 10.10 -51.61
C ASP A 129 -40.96 10.33 -50.51
N TYR A 130 -40.50 10.64 -49.33
CA TYR A 130 -41.31 10.95 -48.15
C TYR A 130 -41.41 12.44 -47.83
N SER A 131 -40.91 13.33 -48.68
CA SER A 131 -40.90 14.78 -48.43
C SER A 131 -42.30 15.36 -48.18
N ASP A 132 -43.37 14.77 -48.76
CA ASP A 132 -44.76 15.18 -48.53
C ASP A 132 -45.57 14.10 -47.76
N PHE A 133 -44.90 13.18 -47.05
CA PHE A 133 -45.57 12.20 -46.22
C PHE A 133 -46.24 12.86 -45.01
N ARG A 134 -47.56 12.72 -44.88
CA ARG A 134 -48.39 13.39 -43.87
C ARG A 134 -49.15 12.38 -43.01
N PRO A 135 -48.44 11.67 -42.05
CA PRO A 135 -49.10 10.73 -41.20
C PRO A 135 -50.07 11.39 -40.20
N PRO A 136 -51.02 10.62 -39.61
CA PRO A 136 -51.95 11.16 -38.61
C PRO A 136 -51.27 11.70 -37.36
N VAL A 137 -50.12 11.13 -36.95
CA VAL A 137 -49.30 11.57 -35.82
C VAL A 137 -48.13 12.41 -36.33
N LYS A 138 -47.86 13.58 -35.71
CA LYS A 138 -46.83 14.54 -36.15
C LYS A 138 -45.55 14.52 -35.31
N ALA A 139 -45.64 14.04 -34.07
CA ALA A 139 -44.51 13.90 -33.13
C ALA A 139 -44.73 12.71 -32.22
N LEU A 140 -43.63 12.17 -31.69
CA LEU A 140 -43.65 11.09 -30.73
C LEU A 140 -42.94 11.55 -29.45
N LEU A 141 -43.62 11.46 -28.30
CA LEU A 141 -43.07 11.58 -26.97
C LEU A 141 -42.68 10.20 -26.47
N GLY A 142 -41.45 10.01 -25.96
CA GLY A 142 -40.96 8.77 -25.39
C GLY A 142 -39.94 8.10 -26.31
N GLU A 143 -39.41 6.96 -26.00
CA GLU A 143 -39.64 5.99 -24.93
C GLU A 143 -38.64 6.24 -23.78
N ARG A 144 -38.89 5.61 -22.61
CA ARG A 144 -37.98 5.76 -21.48
C ARG A 144 -36.72 4.89 -21.61
N TYR A 145 -36.80 3.71 -22.22
CA TYR A 145 -35.66 2.81 -22.39
C TYR A 145 -34.90 3.14 -23.68
N SER A 146 -33.59 3.32 -23.56
CA SER A 146 -32.71 3.66 -24.70
C SER A 146 -32.76 2.63 -25.81
N GLU A 147 -32.85 1.34 -25.51
CA GLU A 147 -32.98 0.24 -26.49
C GLU A 147 -34.22 0.41 -27.36
N LEU A 148 -35.37 0.75 -26.75
CA LEU A 148 -36.62 0.99 -27.48
C LEU A 148 -36.56 2.28 -28.29
N SER A 149 -36.04 3.35 -27.69
CA SER A 149 -35.84 4.63 -28.38
C SER A 149 -34.92 4.50 -29.58
N ILE A 150 -33.86 3.70 -29.52
CA ILE A 150 -32.97 3.40 -30.65
C ILE A 150 -33.73 2.69 -31.76
N ALA A 151 -34.54 1.66 -31.41
CA ALA A 151 -35.34 0.95 -32.41
C ALA A 151 -36.36 1.87 -33.09
N ILE A 152 -37.10 2.65 -32.32
CA ILE A 152 -38.09 3.62 -32.78
C ILE A 152 -37.44 4.71 -33.65
N ALA A 153 -36.33 5.30 -33.18
CA ALA A 153 -35.63 6.38 -33.86
C ALA A 153 -35.11 5.98 -35.25
N LYS A 154 -34.67 4.72 -35.42
CA LYS A 154 -34.27 4.19 -36.73
C LYS A 154 -35.40 4.25 -37.73
N LEU A 155 -36.64 3.87 -37.34
CA LEU A 155 -37.79 3.91 -38.21
C LEU A 155 -38.29 5.36 -38.46
N LEU A 156 -38.36 6.16 -37.38
CA LEU A 156 -38.76 7.56 -37.45
C LEU A 156 -37.81 8.44 -38.28
N SER A 157 -36.51 8.08 -38.26
CA SER A 157 -35.49 8.77 -39.07
C SER A 157 -35.75 8.67 -40.59
N LEU A 158 -36.42 7.60 -41.05
CA LEU A 158 -36.83 7.46 -42.45
C LEU A 158 -37.83 8.57 -42.88
N TYR A 159 -38.70 8.93 -41.96
CA TYR A 159 -39.76 9.95 -42.21
C TYR A 159 -39.40 11.32 -41.61
N LEU A 160 -38.28 11.45 -40.95
CA LEU A 160 -37.90 12.59 -40.14
C LEU A 160 -39.04 13.05 -39.22
N CYS A 161 -39.72 12.10 -38.57
CA CYS A 161 -40.72 12.38 -37.57
C CYS A 161 -40.02 12.63 -36.22
N PRO A 162 -40.25 13.75 -35.55
CA PRO A 162 -39.56 14.08 -34.30
C PRO A 162 -39.95 13.10 -33.19
N GLN A 163 -38.92 12.57 -32.52
CA GLN A 163 -39.05 11.80 -31.30
C GLN A 163 -38.39 12.58 -30.17
N VAL A 164 -39.12 12.84 -29.08
CA VAL A 164 -38.61 13.52 -27.88
C VAL A 164 -38.65 12.55 -26.72
N SER A 165 -37.50 12.16 -26.23
CA SER A 165 -37.44 11.27 -25.07
C SER A 165 -37.21 12.06 -23.79
N THR A 166 -37.77 11.53 -22.69
CA THR A 166 -37.67 12.09 -21.33
C THR A 166 -36.67 11.35 -20.45
N GLN A 167 -36.25 10.15 -20.87
CA GLN A 167 -35.38 9.30 -20.04
C GLN A 167 -34.33 8.44 -20.80
N SER A 168 -34.34 8.44 -22.16
CA SER A 168 -33.34 7.69 -22.93
C SER A 168 -32.02 8.44 -23.01
N SER A 169 -31.09 8.08 -22.19
CA SER A 169 -29.82 8.80 -21.99
C SER A 169 -28.62 8.26 -22.75
N ALA A 170 -28.74 7.11 -23.46
CA ALA A 170 -27.64 6.48 -24.18
C ALA A 170 -26.95 7.46 -25.17
N PRO A 171 -25.59 7.59 -25.13
CA PRO A 171 -24.84 8.57 -25.92
C PRO A 171 -25.00 8.42 -27.43
N VAL A 172 -25.28 7.23 -27.93
CA VAL A 172 -25.45 6.94 -29.35
C VAL A 172 -26.64 7.73 -29.95
N LEU A 173 -27.63 8.10 -29.15
CA LEU A 173 -28.80 8.87 -29.57
C LEU A 173 -28.49 10.34 -29.90
N SER A 174 -27.33 10.83 -29.41
CA SER A 174 -26.82 12.18 -29.80
C SER A 174 -26.20 12.23 -31.20
N ASP A 175 -25.96 11.07 -31.82
CA ASP A 175 -25.40 10.97 -33.18
C ASP A 175 -26.48 11.31 -34.24
N LYS A 176 -26.43 12.52 -34.75
CA LYS A 176 -27.41 13.02 -35.75
C LYS A 176 -27.22 12.46 -37.16
N LEU A 177 -26.10 11.76 -37.42
CA LEU A 177 -25.95 10.99 -38.67
C LEU A 177 -26.82 9.71 -38.62
N ARG A 178 -27.04 9.16 -37.45
CA ARG A 178 -27.84 7.95 -37.22
C ARG A 178 -29.29 8.25 -36.85
N TYR A 179 -29.50 9.29 -36.04
CA TYR A 179 -30.80 9.64 -35.45
C TYR A 179 -31.14 11.12 -35.64
N PRO A 180 -31.33 11.59 -36.90
CA PRO A 180 -31.48 13.03 -37.22
C PRO A 180 -32.73 13.66 -36.62
N SER A 181 -33.81 12.90 -36.35
CA SER A 181 -35.08 13.39 -35.79
C SER A 181 -35.26 13.10 -34.29
N PHE A 182 -34.25 12.49 -33.63
CA PHE A 182 -34.31 12.26 -32.21
C PHE A 182 -33.85 13.46 -31.39
N MET A 183 -34.59 13.77 -30.33
CA MET A 183 -34.26 14.79 -29.33
C MET A 183 -34.58 14.27 -27.94
N ARG A 184 -33.99 14.85 -26.91
CA ARG A 184 -34.29 14.49 -25.52
C ARG A 184 -34.21 15.71 -24.60
N VAL A 185 -35.05 15.68 -23.55
CA VAL A 185 -35.10 16.74 -22.54
C VAL A 185 -34.22 16.43 -21.32
N ILE A 186 -33.23 15.56 -21.51
CA ILE A 186 -32.26 15.12 -20.49
C ILE A 186 -30.85 15.15 -21.11
N PRO A 187 -29.80 15.23 -20.26
CA PRO A 187 -28.41 15.08 -20.72
C PRO A 187 -28.08 13.66 -21.17
N SER A 188 -27.01 13.53 -21.96
CA SER A 188 -26.41 12.25 -22.33
C SER A 188 -25.70 11.57 -21.13
N ASP A 189 -25.63 10.21 -21.13
CA ASP A 189 -24.89 9.42 -20.13
C ASP A 189 -23.40 9.76 -20.04
N VAL A 190 -22.81 10.40 -21.04
CA VAL A 190 -21.45 10.96 -20.93
C VAL A 190 -21.36 11.93 -19.76
N TYR A 191 -22.35 12.79 -19.59
CA TYR A 191 -22.41 13.75 -18.49
C TYR A 191 -22.76 13.07 -17.15
N GLN A 192 -23.58 12.03 -17.18
CA GLN A 192 -23.83 11.22 -15.99
C GLN A 192 -22.56 10.51 -15.52
N ALA A 193 -21.78 9.94 -16.44
CA ALA A 193 -20.49 9.33 -16.13
C ALA A 193 -19.52 10.32 -15.48
N GLN A 194 -19.45 11.56 -16.01
CA GLN A 194 -18.66 12.62 -15.37
C GLN A 194 -19.14 12.94 -13.96
N ALA A 195 -20.44 13.05 -13.76
CA ALA A 195 -21.03 13.30 -12.44
C ALA A 195 -20.71 12.17 -11.46
N LEU A 196 -20.84 10.91 -11.88
CA LEU A 196 -20.53 9.72 -11.08
C LEU A 196 -19.06 9.67 -10.68
N VAL A 197 -18.14 9.89 -11.63
CA VAL A 197 -16.69 9.91 -11.37
C VAL A 197 -16.33 11.05 -10.42
N LYS A 198 -16.92 12.22 -10.58
CA LYS A 198 -16.71 13.35 -9.67
C LYS A 198 -17.23 13.07 -8.26
N LEU A 199 -18.41 12.50 -8.12
CA LEU A 199 -18.97 12.10 -6.82
C LEU A 199 -18.08 11.08 -6.11
N ILE A 200 -17.66 10.02 -6.81
CA ILE A 200 -16.79 8.97 -6.28
C ILE A 200 -15.44 9.57 -5.87
N SER A 201 -14.88 10.46 -6.68
CA SER A 201 -13.62 11.16 -6.38
C SER A 201 -13.76 12.14 -5.21
N HIS A 202 -14.88 12.82 -5.07
CA HIS A 202 -15.17 13.74 -3.95
C HIS A 202 -15.08 13.04 -2.61
N PHE A 203 -15.59 11.80 -2.50
CA PHE A 203 -15.49 10.98 -1.31
C PHE A 203 -14.16 10.22 -1.20
N SER A 204 -13.19 10.51 -2.07
CA SER A 204 -11.88 9.85 -2.11
C SER A 204 -11.95 8.33 -2.25
N TRP A 205 -12.99 7.82 -2.91
CA TRP A 205 -13.10 6.44 -3.29
C TRP A 205 -12.36 6.21 -4.62
N ASN A 206 -11.57 5.17 -4.69
CA ASN A 206 -10.88 4.78 -5.93
C ASN A 206 -11.04 3.29 -6.26
N TRP A 207 -11.87 2.58 -5.49
CA TRP A 207 -12.10 1.14 -5.61
C TRP A 207 -13.58 0.86 -5.52
N VAL A 208 -14.20 0.51 -6.65
CA VAL A 208 -15.65 0.37 -6.78
C VAL A 208 -16.02 -0.94 -7.47
N GLY A 209 -17.16 -1.53 -7.12
CA GLY A 209 -17.76 -2.59 -7.90
C GLY A 209 -18.75 -1.99 -8.90
N VAL A 210 -18.92 -2.58 -10.07
CA VAL A 210 -19.90 -2.13 -11.07
C VAL A 210 -20.80 -3.29 -11.48
N VAL A 211 -22.12 -3.06 -11.43
CA VAL A 211 -23.12 -4.01 -11.96
C VAL A 211 -23.97 -3.24 -12.98
N TYR A 212 -24.08 -3.77 -14.18
CA TYR A 212 -24.80 -3.10 -15.27
C TYR A 212 -25.66 -4.07 -16.07
N GLY A 213 -26.67 -3.52 -16.74
CA GLY A 213 -27.61 -4.27 -17.58
C GLY A 213 -27.01 -4.64 -18.94
N ASP A 214 -27.46 -5.77 -19.48
CA ASP A 214 -27.11 -6.25 -20.81
C ASP A 214 -28.06 -5.65 -21.87
N ASP A 215 -28.16 -4.32 -21.89
CA ASP A 215 -28.91 -3.52 -22.84
C ASP A 215 -28.10 -2.32 -23.31
N ASP A 216 -28.62 -1.60 -24.30
CA ASP A 216 -27.91 -0.46 -24.89
C ASP A 216 -27.62 0.67 -23.87
N TYR A 217 -28.52 0.90 -22.91
CA TYR A 217 -28.30 1.84 -21.82
C TYR A 217 -27.19 1.35 -20.87
N GLY A 218 -27.35 0.16 -20.32
CA GLY A 218 -26.40 -0.38 -19.33
C GLY A 218 -24.98 -0.49 -19.85
N ARG A 219 -24.81 -0.98 -21.08
CA ARG A 219 -23.50 -1.08 -21.74
C ARG A 219 -22.90 0.30 -22.05
N ALA A 220 -23.71 1.23 -22.59
CA ALA A 220 -23.22 2.56 -22.97
C ALA A 220 -22.80 3.37 -21.73
N ALA A 221 -23.63 3.42 -20.70
CA ALA A 221 -23.33 4.11 -19.44
C ALA A 221 -22.12 3.50 -18.74
N TYR A 222 -21.98 2.16 -18.74
CA TYR A 222 -20.77 1.48 -18.24
C TYR A 222 -19.51 1.90 -19.02
N HIS A 223 -19.54 1.91 -20.35
CA HIS A 223 -18.40 2.36 -21.17
C HIS A 223 -18.03 3.81 -20.91
N SER A 224 -19.01 4.72 -20.87
CA SER A 224 -18.77 6.12 -20.55
C SER A 224 -18.15 6.30 -19.15
N PHE A 225 -18.60 5.49 -18.17
CA PHE A 225 -18.01 5.48 -16.83
C PHE A 225 -16.56 5.01 -16.84
N VAL A 226 -16.24 3.93 -17.59
CA VAL A 226 -14.86 3.40 -17.68
C VAL A 226 -13.92 4.40 -18.33
N GLU A 227 -14.37 5.06 -19.42
CA GLU A 227 -13.57 6.09 -20.09
C GLU A 227 -13.29 7.29 -19.19
N GLU A 228 -14.30 7.83 -18.52
CA GLU A 228 -14.14 9.00 -17.65
C GLU A 228 -13.34 8.66 -16.37
N SER A 229 -13.48 7.44 -15.85
CA SER A 229 -12.79 6.97 -14.64
C SER A 229 -11.32 6.59 -14.86
N ALA A 230 -10.86 6.53 -16.12
CA ALA A 230 -9.52 6.04 -16.47
C ALA A 230 -8.42 6.73 -15.67
N GLY A 231 -7.60 5.94 -15.00
CA GLY A 231 -6.49 6.43 -14.17
C GLY A 231 -6.88 7.05 -12.82
N LYS A 232 -8.18 7.23 -12.53
CA LYS A 232 -8.69 7.84 -11.29
C LYS A 232 -9.36 6.81 -10.38
N ILE A 233 -10.19 5.95 -10.96
CA ILE A 233 -11.02 4.97 -10.26
C ILE A 233 -10.82 3.62 -10.95
N CYS A 234 -10.74 2.55 -10.18
CA CYS A 234 -10.62 1.19 -10.70
C CYS A 234 -11.77 0.32 -10.19
N ALA A 235 -12.23 -0.58 -11.04
CA ALA A 235 -13.23 -1.56 -10.67
C ALA A 235 -12.58 -2.77 -9.98
N ASP A 236 -13.12 -3.17 -8.81
CA ASP A 236 -12.82 -4.43 -8.15
C ASP A 236 -13.42 -5.61 -8.94
N PHE A 237 -14.65 -5.41 -9.37
CA PHE A 237 -15.35 -6.34 -10.21
C PHE A 237 -16.32 -5.62 -11.15
N GLU A 238 -16.65 -6.30 -12.24
CA GLU A 238 -17.63 -5.90 -13.25
C GLU A 238 -18.57 -7.07 -13.48
N LYS A 239 -19.88 -6.79 -13.37
CA LYS A 239 -20.93 -7.83 -13.58
C LYS A 239 -22.00 -7.31 -14.50
N MET A 240 -22.16 -7.98 -15.62
CA MET A 240 -23.27 -7.77 -16.53
C MET A 240 -24.43 -8.70 -16.16
N VAL A 241 -25.64 -8.18 -16.12
CA VAL A 241 -26.87 -8.89 -15.77
C VAL A 241 -27.84 -8.79 -16.92
N PRO A 242 -28.51 -9.90 -17.33
CA PRO A 242 -29.53 -9.83 -18.37
C PRO A 242 -30.61 -8.79 -18.05
N HIS A 243 -30.93 -7.97 -19.05
CA HIS A 243 -31.87 -6.87 -18.88
C HIS A 243 -33.34 -7.33 -18.78
N TYR A 244 -33.70 -8.41 -19.46
CA TYR A 244 -35.08 -8.90 -19.50
C TYR A 244 -35.45 -9.68 -18.24
N LEU A 245 -36.56 -9.29 -17.59
CA LEU A 245 -37.03 -9.88 -16.33
C LEU A 245 -37.49 -11.34 -16.48
N ASP A 246 -37.87 -11.75 -17.66
CA ASP A 246 -38.30 -13.12 -18.02
C ASP A 246 -37.16 -14.01 -18.54
N HIS A 247 -35.89 -13.51 -18.45
CA HIS A 247 -34.73 -14.32 -18.78
C HIS A 247 -34.68 -15.58 -17.89
N VAL A 248 -34.53 -16.76 -18.50
CA VAL A 248 -34.64 -18.08 -17.84
C VAL A 248 -33.73 -18.20 -16.61
N ASP A 249 -32.52 -17.64 -16.69
CA ASP A 249 -31.50 -17.72 -15.64
C ASP A 249 -31.39 -16.43 -14.80
N ILE A 250 -32.35 -15.52 -14.85
CA ILE A 250 -32.23 -14.21 -14.20
C ILE A 250 -31.89 -14.32 -12.70
N GLU A 251 -32.56 -15.23 -11.98
CA GLU A 251 -32.32 -15.44 -10.55
C GLU A 251 -30.88 -15.94 -10.26
N LYS A 252 -30.32 -16.75 -11.17
CA LYS A 252 -28.94 -17.22 -11.07
C LYS A 252 -27.95 -16.07 -11.25
N TYR A 253 -28.18 -15.20 -12.24
CA TYR A 253 -27.33 -14.02 -12.47
C TYR A 253 -27.38 -13.04 -11.30
N ILE A 254 -28.56 -12.81 -10.73
CA ILE A 254 -28.73 -11.94 -9.54
C ILE A 254 -27.99 -12.53 -8.33
N LYS A 255 -28.13 -13.82 -8.06
CA LYS A 255 -27.42 -14.50 -6.97
C LYS A 255 -25.91 -14.50 -7.16
N ASP A 256 -25.41 -14.67 -8.39
CA ASP A 256 -23.98 -14.59 -8.70
C ASP A 256 -23.47 -13.16 -8.51
N ALA A 257 -24.21 -12.14 -8.95
CA ALA A 257 -23.87 -10.75 -8.69
C ALA A 257 -23.83 -10.43 -7.18
N ALA A 258 -24.87 -10.85 -6.43
CA ALA A 258 -24.93 -10.69 -4.99
C ALA A 258 -23.75 -11.40 -4.27
N LYS A 259 -23.39 -12.59 -4.71
CA LYS A 259 -22.22 -13.30 -4.20
C LYS A 259 -20.92 -12.53 -4.47
N THR A 260 -20.72 -12.07 -5.68
CA THR A 260 -19.53 -11.25 -6.05
C THR A 260 -19.44 -9.99 -5.20
N ILE A 261 -20.55 -9.26 -5.02
CA ILE A 261 -20.61 -8.06 -4.18
C ILE A 261 -20.22 -8.39 -2.72
N ARG A 262 -20.69 -9.49 -2.18
CA ARG A 262 -20.40 -9.92 -0.80
C ARG A 262 -18.93 -10.26 -0.60
N GLU A 263 -18.33 -10.97 -1.57
CA GLU A 263 -16.93 -11.41 -1.53
C GLU A 263 -15.96 -10.28 -1.88
N SER A 264 -16.43 -9.22 -2.50
CA SER A 264 -15.65 -8.06 -2.93
C SER A 264 -15.09 -7.24 -1.76
N SER A 265 -13.88 -6.71 -1.97
CA SER A 265 -13.24 -5.75 -1.08
C SER A 265 -13.80 -4.34 -1.22
N ALA A 266 -14.41 -3.99 -2.36
CA ALA A 266 -15.03 -2.70 -2.61
C ALA A 266 -16.21 -2.44 -1.67
N LYS A 267 -16.21 -1.29 -1.02
CA LYS A 267 -17.30 -0.85 -0.14
C LYS A 267 -18.35 -0.03 -0.87
N VAL A 268 -18.06 0.38 -2.08
CA VAL A 268 -18.91 1.19 -2.96
C VAL A 268 -19.25 0.38 -4.21
N VAL A 269 -20.51 0.34 -4.57
CA VAL A 269 -21.01 -0.39 -5.75
C VAL A 269 -21.88 0.53 -6.59
N LEU A 270 -21.50 0.70 -7.83
CA LEU A 270 -22.30 1.41 -8.87
C LEU A 270 -23.26 0.42 -9.50
N LEU A 271 -24.56 0.76 -9.51
CA LEU A 271 -25.61 -0.01 -10.16
C LEU A 271 -26.20 0.74 -11.34
N ILE A 272 -25.97 0.24 -12.54
CA ILE A 272 -26.56 0.75 -13.79
C ILE A 272 -27.59 -0.30 -14.27
N LEU A 273 -28.71 -0.36 -13.59
CA LEU A 273 -29.75 -1.36 -13.77
C LEU A 273 -31.13 -0.73 -13.77
N LYS A 274 -32.10 -1.39 -14.38
CA LYS A 274 -33.50 -1.01 -14.21
C LYS A 274 -34.02 -1.35 -12.80
N PRO A 275 -35.02 -0.60 -12.28
CA PRO A 275 -35.47 -0.69 -10.89
C PRO A 275 -35.84 -2.11 -10.44
N GLN A 276 -36.50 -2.91 -11.29
CA GLN A 276 -36.97 -4.27 -10.96
C GLN A 276 -35.80 -5.26 -10.77
N LEU A 277 -34.67 -5.04 -11.46
CA LEU A 277 -33.44 -5.83 -11.25
C LEU A 277 -32.75 -5.43 -9.95
N VAL A 278 -32.73 -4.12 -9.63
CA VAL A 278 -32.24 -3.61 -8.35
C VAL A 278 -33.05 -4.19 -7.19
N GLU A 279 -34.38 -4.27 -7.33
CA GLU A 279 -35.26 -4.89 -6.33
C GLU A 279 -34.87 -6.33 -6.03
N LYS A 280 -34.68 -7.16 -7.09
CA LYS A 280 -34.22 -8.53 -6.94
C LYS A 280 -32.85 -8.62 -6.25
N LEU A 281 -31.92 -7.78 -6.66
CA LEU A 281 -30.58 -7.73 -6.05
C LEU A 281 -30.65 -7.32 -4.58
N PHE A 282 -31.42 -6.30 -4.24
CA PHE A 282 -31.56 -5.83 -2.85
C PHE A 282 -32.23 -6.87 -1.96
N LYS A 283 -33.19 -7.64 -2.47
CA LYS A 283 -33.77 -8.80 -1.74
C LYS A 283 -32.68 -9.80 -1.33
N GLU A 284 -31.77 -10.15 -2.24
CA GLU A 284 -30.64 -11.04 -1.93
C GLU A 284 -29.65 -10.39 -0.94
N MET A 285 -29.38 -9.08 -1.06
CA MET A 285 -28.50 -8.36 -0.13
C MET A 285 -29.10 -8.29 1.28
N ILE A 286 -30.40 -8.06 1.41
CA ILE A 286 -31.12 -8.05 2.68
C ILE A 286 -31.07 -9.44 3.34
N GLN A 287 -31.37 -10.51 2.57
CA GLN A 287 -31.34 -11.89 3.07
C GLN A 287 -29.94 -12.28 3.58
N THR A 288 -28.89 -11.80 2.94
CA THR A 288 -27.50 -12.10 3.31
C THR A 288 -26.91 -11.08 4.29
N ASN A 289 -27.70 -10.10 4.77
CA ASN A 289 -27.29 -9.02 5.67
C ASN A 289 -26.01 -8.31 5.20
N THR A 290 -25.95 -7.97 3.92
CA THR A 290 -24.78 -7.37 3.30
C THR A 290 -25.03 -5.89 3.02
N SER A 291 -24.28 -5.03 3.71
CA SER A 291 -24.34 -3.56 3.58
C SER A 291 -23.22 -3.03 2.71
N ARG A 292 -23.55 -2.09 1.82
CA ARG A 292 -22.60 -1.36 0.95
C ARG A 292 -23.04 0.11 0.84
N VAL A 293 -22.18 0.92 0.25
CA VAL A 293 -22.56 2.22 -0.29
C VAL A 293 -22.93 2.00 -1.75
N TRP A 294 -24.17 2.31 -2.09
CA TRP A 294 -24.68 2.13 -3.45
C TRP A 294 -24.69 3.47 -4.17
N ILE A 295 -24.21 3.46 -5.37
CA ILE A 295 -24.34 4.60 -6.29
C ILE A 295 -25.39 4.24 -7.32
N ALA A 296 -26.50 4.95 -7.30
CA ALA A 296 -27.61 4.77 -8.20
C ALA A 296 -27.36 5.54 -9.49
N SER A 297 -27.65 4.87 -10.62
CA SER A 297 -27.85 5.59 -11.88
C SER A 297 -29.22 6.28 -11.87
N ASP A 298 -29.42 7.20 -12.79
CA ASP A 298 -30.67 7.91 -13.01
C ASP A 298 -31.90 6.98 -13.17
N ALA A 299 -31.69 5.78 -13.76
CA ALA A 299 -32.73 4.82 -14.03
C ALA A 299 -33.55 4.36 -12.80
N TRP A 300 -32.93 4.33 -11.61
CA TRP A 300 -33.61 3.85 -10.40
C TRP A 300 -33.47 4.74 -9.17
N SER A 301 -32.66 5.80 -9.28
CA SER A 301 -32.34 6.70 -8.17
C SER A 301 -33.57 7.28 -7.47
N LEU A 302 -34.66 7.53 -8.21
CA LEU A 302 -35.92 8.09 -7.72
C LEU A 302 -37.04 7.06 -7.49
N TYR A 303 -36.79 5.77 -7.80
CA TYR A 303 -37.85 4.77 -7.81
C TYR A 303 -38.36 4.44 -6.41
N ARG A 304 -39.44 5.10 -5.98
CA ARG A 304 -40.02 5.00 -4.64
C ARG A 304 -40.43 3.59 -4.18
N PRO A 305 -40.89 2.67 -5.02
CA PRO A 305 -41.21 1.32 -4.55
C PRO A 305 -40.03 0.61 -3.87
N LEU A 306 -38.80 0.90 -4.31
CA LEU A 306 -37.59 0.37 -3.66
C LEU A 306 -37.37 0.96 -2.26
N THR A 307 -37.75 2.22 -2.02
CA THR A 307 -37.57 2.87 -0.70
C THR A 307 -38.48 2.28 0.38
N LYS A 308 -39.54 1.61 -0.03
CA LYS A 308 -40.55 0.97 0.84
C LYS A 308 -40.37 -0.54 0.99
N MET A 309 -39.27 -1.11 0.48
CA MET A 309 -38.98 -2.52 0.64
C MET A 309 -38.79 -2.86 2.13
N ASN A 310 -39.32 -3.99 2.57
CA ASN A 310 -39.06 -4.49 3.92
C ASN A 310 -37.56 -4.60 4.19
N ASP A 311 -37.12 -4.09 5.35
CA ASP A 311 -35.71 -4.15 5.76
C ASP A 311 -34.71 -3.38 4.85
N ILE A 312 -35.15 -2.43 4.05
CA ILE A 312 -34.30 -1.67 3.11
C ILE A 312 -33.12 -0.98 3.80
N ASN A 313 -33.23 -0.69 5.08
CA ASN A 313 -32.15 -0.08 5.86
C ASN A 313 -30.93 -1.00 6.02
N LYS A 314 -31.07 -2.31 5.83
CA LYS A 314 -29.95 -3.28 5.89
C LYS A 314 -28.99 -3.21 4.70
N VAL A 315 -29.42 -2.68 3.54
CA VAL A 315 -28.55 -2.62 2.36
C VAL A 315 -27.42 -1.60 2.49
N GLY A 316 -27.55 -0.61 3.37
CA GLY A 316 -26.54 0.44 3.56
C GLY A 316 -26.96 1.77 2.95
N LYS A 317 -26.02 2.66 2.65
CA LYS A 317 -26.28 4.03 2.17
C LYS A 317 -26.44 4.04 0.66
N ILE A 318 -27.35 4.88 0.16
CA ILE A 318 -27.64 5.01 -1.27
C ILE A 318 -27.51 6.50 -1.65
N PHE A 319 -26.68 6.76 -2.65
CA PHE A 319 -26.54 8.04 -3.35
C PHE A 319 -26.83 7.82 -4.81
N GLY A 320 -27.23 8.86 -5.50
CA GLY A 320 -27.46 8.78 -6.95
C GLY A 320 -27.64 10.15 -7.57
N PHE A 321 -27.66 10.15 -8.87
CA PHE A 321 -28.06 11.33 -9.63
C PHE A 321 -29.46 11.12 -10.20
N SER A 322 -30.21 12.20 -10.28
CA SER A 322 -31.51 12.26 -10.96
C SER A 322 -31.53 13.44 -11.90
N PHE A 323 -32.39 13.35 -12.91
CA PHE A 323 -32.73 14.52 -13.70
C PHE A 323 -33.40 15.56 -12.81
N THR A 324 -33.31 16.83 -13.22
CA THR A 324 -33.92 17.94 -12.49
C THR A 324 -35.44 17.73 -12.37
N MET A 325 -35.90 17.61 -11.13
CA MET A 325 -37.31 17.44 -10.82
C MET A 325 -37.99 18.81 -10.69
N GLY A 326 -39.22 18.91 -11.14
CA GLY A 326 -40.05 20.07 -10.99
C GLY A 326 -41.46 19.74 -10.51
N ASN A 327 -42.15 20.73 -9.97
CA ASN A 327 -43.53 20.55 -9.59
C ASN A 327 -44.45 20.92 -10.77
N ILE A 328 -45.48 20.12 -11.06
CA ILE A 328 -46.48 20.38 -12.10
C ILE A 328 -47.70 21.02 -11.42
N PRO A 329 -47.96 22.33 -11.62
CA PRO A 329 -49.08 23.02 -11.00
C PRO A 329 -50.43 22.36 -11.33
N GLY A 330 -51.24 22.02 -10.32
CA GLY A 330 -52.56 21.41 -10.48
C GLY A 330 -52.56 19.90 -10.78
N PHE A 331 -51.42 19.26 -11.02
CA PHE A 331 -51.36 17.84 -11.37
C PHE A 331 -51.74 16.92 -10.21
N GLU A 332 -51.41 17.29 -8.98
CA GLU A 332 -51.83 16.55 -7.79
C GLU A 332 -53.37 16.49 -7.67
N ASP A 333 -54.06 17.64 -7.91
CA ASP A 333 -55.52 17.70 -7.92
C ASP A 333 -56.13 16.89 -9.07
N TYR A 334 -55.45 16.88 -10.24
CA TYR A 334 -55.86 16.02 -11.38
C TYR A 334 -55.73 14.52 -10.99
N LEU A 335 -54.66 14.11 -10.34
CA LEU A 335 -54.50 12.76 -9.89
C LEU A 335 -55.52 12.35 -8.81
N ARG A 336 -55.88 13.25 -7.87
CA ARG A 336 -56.90 12.99 -6.88
C ARG A 336 -58.29 12.78 -7.49
N ASN A 337 -58.56 13.41 -8.65
CA ASN A 337 -59.84 13.32 -9.40
C ASN A 337 -59.68 12.53 -10.71
N LEU A 338 -58.80 11.54 -10.74
CA LEU A 338 -58.42 10.82 -11.94
C LEU A 338 -59.65 10.25 -12.73
N ARG A 339 -59.90 10.86 -13.87
CA ARG A 339 -60.95 10.50 -14.82
C ARG A 339 -60.51 10.83 -16.22
N PRO A 340 -60.93 10.03 -17.26
CA PRO A 340 -60.71 10.45 -18.65
C PRO A 340 -61.42 11.79 -18.94
N THR A 341 -60.77 12.67 -19.70
CA THR A 341 -61.37 13.89 -20.15
C THR A 341 -62.60 13.60 -21.02
N PRO A 342 -63.63 14.43 -20.97
CA PRO A 342 -64.82 14.23 -21.83
C PRO A 342 -64.41 14.17 -23.34
N GLY A 343 -64.77 13.05 -23.99
CA GLY A 343 -64.40 12.75 -25.39
C GLY A 343 -63.05 12.07 -25.60
N ALA A 344 -62.32 11.80 -24.52
CA ALA A 344 -61.12 10.96 -24.50
C ALA A 344 -61.42 9.56 -23.96
N ARG A 345 -60.64 8.56 -24.40
CA ARG A 345 -60.63 7.19 -23.86
C ARG A 345 -59.29 6.94 -23.16
N ASN A 346 -59.35 6.26 -22.02
CA ASN A 346 -58.13 5.85 -21.33
C ASN A 346 -58.36 4.54 -20.55
N ASP A 347 -58.07 3.40 -21.20
CA ASP A 347 -58.25 2.05 -20.65
C ASP A 347 -57.25 1.78 -19.53
N TYR A 348 -56.09 2.44 -19.49
CA TYR A 348 -55.09 2.26 -18.42
C TYR A 348 -55.60 2.81 -17.10
N ILE A 349 -56.42 3.84 -17.08
CA ILE A 349 -57.05 4.34 -15.83
C ILE A 349 -58.00 3.25 -15.28
N GLU A 350 -58.76 2.59 -16.16
CA GLU A 350 -59.68 1.51 -15.75
C GLU A 350 -58.87 0.29 -15.19
N GLU A 351 -57.80 -0.10 -15.90
CA GLU A 351 -56.89 -1.18 -15.47
C GLU A 351 -56.25 -0.85 -14.11
N TYR A 352 -55.73 0.40 -13.95
CA TYR A 352 -55.20 0.86 -12.67
C TYR A 352 -56.19 0.66 -11.51
N LYS A 353 -57.43 1.14 -11.73
CA LYS A 353 -58.50 1.02 -10.74
C LYS A 353 -58.84 -0.44 -10.43
N GLN A 354 -58.89 -1.30 -11.42
CA GLN A 354 -59.20 -2.71 -11.23
C GLN A 354 -58.09 -3.44 -10.47
N GLN A 355 -56.83 -3.23 -10.87
CA GLN A 355 -55.70 -3.97 -10.31
C GLN A 355 -55.28 -3.46 -8.93
N ARG A 356 -55.30 -2.15 -8.73
CA ARG A 356 -54.71 -1.50 -7.52
C ARG A 356 -55.77 -1.17 -6.47
N LEU A 357 -56.96 -0.75 -6.85
CA LEU A 357 -58.02 -0.33 -5.94
C LEU A 357 -59.12 -1.37 -5.74
N ASN A 358 -59.03 -2.52 -6.44
CA ASN A 358 -60.02 -3.58 -6.42
C ASN A 358 -61.44 -3.09 -6.72
N CYS A 359 -61.55 -2.03 -7.53
CA CYS A 359 -62.82 -1.40 -7.91
C CYS A 359 -63.31 -1.99 -9.22
N SER A 360 -64.35 -2.78 -9.22
CA SER A 360 -64.86 -3.50 -10.40
C SER A 360 -65.89 -2.75 -11.24
N LEU A 361 -66.35 -1.58 -10.82
CA LEU A 361 -67.35 -0.79 -11.62
C LEU A 361 -67.37 0.70 -11.13
N TRP A 362 -67.40 1.66 -12.04
CA TRP A 362 -67.73 3.04 -11.76
C TRP A 362 -69.09 3.14 -11.04
N PRO A 363 -69.25 3.66 -9.86
CA PRO A 363 -68.82 4.97 -9.36
C PRO A 363 -68.46 4.97 -7.85
N SER A 364 -67.77 5.99 -7.45
CA SER A 364 -67.87 6.78 -6.23
C SER A 364 -67.06 6.47 -4.97
N ASN A 365 -66.56 5.30 -4.72
CA ASN A 365 -65.85 5.01 -3.46
C ASN A 365 -64.37 4.63 -3.55
N CYS A 366 -63.77 4.72 -4.72
CA CYS A 366 -62.31 4.51 -4.88
C CYS A 366 -61.59 5.81 -4.53
N THR A 367 -60.90 5.82 -3.37
CA THR A 367 -59.99 6.91 -3.04
C THR A 367 -58.68 6.78 -3.81
N VAL A 368 -58.29 7.83 -4.50
CA VAL A 368 -57.12 7.87 -5.40
C VAL A 368 -55.83 8.17 -4.65
N ASP A 369 -55.86 8.25 -3.35
CA ASP A 369 -54.68 8.56 -2.51
C ASP A 369 -53.51 7.59 -2.67
N ASP A 370 -53.76 6.41 -3.24
CA ASP A 370 -52.75 5.36 -3.36
C ASP A 370 -51.67 5.68 -4.39
N ILE A 371 -51.98 6.36 -5.50
CA ILE A 371 -50.99 6.73 -6.52
C ILE A 371 -50.04 7.82 -5.98
N LEU A 372 -50.57 8.81 -5.27
CA LEU A 372 -49.77 9.91 -4.69
C LEU A 372 -48.88 9.42 -3.54
N TYR A 373 -49.32 8.37 -2.83
CA TYR A 373 -48.51 7.71 -1.81
C TYR A 373 -47.44 6.83 -2.43
N ALA A 374 -47.75 6.11 -3.51
CA ALA A 374 -46.87 5.10 -4.09
C ALA A 374 -45.76 5.70 -4.93
N VAL A 375 -45.97 6.80 -5.61
CA VAL A 375 -45.05 7.42 -6.58
C VAL A 375 -44.90 8.90 -6.35
N ASP A 376 -43.75 9.46 -6.70
CA ASP A 376 -43.51 10.89 -6.68
C ASP A 376 -44.10 11.55 -7.94
N HIS A 377 -45.11 12.39 -7.82
CA HIS A 377 -45.72 13.06 -8.96
C HIS A 377 -44.76 13.97 -9.72
N ARG A 378 -43.63 14.36 -9.12
CA ARG A 378 -42.58 15.17 -9.75
C ARG A 378 -41.81 14.38 -10.81
N GLU A 379 -41.89 13.05 -10.83
CA GLU A 379 -41.27 12.20 -11.85
C GLU A 379 -41.91 12.41 -13.26
N ALA A 380 -43.10 12.99 -13.33
CA ALA A 380 -43.76 13.34 -14.61
C ALA A 380 -43.33 14.70 -15.15
N TYR A 381 -42.38 15.42 -14.52
CA TYR A 381 -41.99 16.76 -14.97
C TYR A 381 -41.26 16.74 -16.31
N GLY A 382 -40.50 15.72 -16.62
CA GLY A 382 -39.83 15.56 -17.91
C GLY A 382 -40.81 15.53 -19.06
N GLU A 383 -41.94 14.84 -18.92
CA GLU A 383 -43.02 14.77 -19.89
C GLU A 383 -43.66 16.14 -20.15
N ARG A 384 -43.83 16.95 -19.08
CA ARG A 384 -44.28 18.32 -19.18
C ARG A 384 -43.34 19.15 -20.05
N VAL A 385 -42.05 19.11 -19.78
CA VAL A 385 -41.03 19.87 -20.53
C VAL A 385 -41.00 19.44 -21.99
N ALA A 386 -41.10 18.12 -22.26
CA ALA A 386 -41.08 17.59 -23.62
C ALA A 386 -42.32 18.00 -24.45
N ILE A 387 -43.52 17.96 -23.84
CA ILE A 387 -44.75 18.40 -24.49
C ILE A 387 -44.71 19.91 -24.76
N TYR A 388 -44.17 20.72 -23.79
CA TYR A 388 -43.99 22.17 -24.06
C TYR A 388 -42.97 22.43 -25.17
N ALA A 389 -41.88 21.63 -25.26
CA ALA A 389 -40.91 21.76 -26.37
C ALA A 389 -41.56 21.45 -27.71
N ILE A 390 -42.39 20.41 -27.82
CA ILE A 390 -43.18 20.12 -29.01
C ILE A 390 -44.16 21.27 -29.34
N ALA A 391 -44.86 21.76 -28.32
CA ALA A 391 -45.86 22.84 -28.51
C ALA A 391 -45.21 24.16 -28.96
N HIS A 392 -44.01 24.51 -28.43
CA HIS A 392 -43.26 25.68 -28.90
C HIS A 392 -42.73 25.50 -30.34
N GLY A 393 -42.31 24.29 -30.71
CA GLY A 393 -41.98 23.94 -32.09
C GLY A 393 -43.16 24.10 -33.02
N LEU A 394 -44.35 23.62 -32.59
CA LEU A 394 -45.60 23.81 -33.32
C LEU A 394 -46.01 25.28 -33.42
N ARG A 395 -45.89 26.07 -32.34
CA ARG A 395 -46.14 27.51 -32.33
C ARG A 395 -45.35 28.22 -33.42
N THR A 396 -44.07 27.91 -33.54
CA THR A 396 -43.18 28.47 -34.56
C THR A 396 -43.58 28.01 -35.95
N LEU A 397 -43.84 26.70 -36.15
CA LEU A 397 -44.21 26.11 -37.45
C LEU A 397 -45.55 26.65 -37.96
N LEU A 398 -46.54 26.69 -37.07
CA LEU A 398 -47.91 27.16 -37.39
C LEU A 398 -48.04 28.67 -37.40
N LYS A 399 -46.95 29.40 -37.14
CA LYS A 399 -46.93 30.89 -37.12
C LYS A 399 -48.03 31.44 -36.23
N CYS A 400 -48.14 30.99 -35.00
CA CYS A 400 -49.14 31.42 -34.04
C CYS A 400 -48.74 32.75 -33.42
N ASP A 401 -49.69 33.70 -33.37
CA ASP A 401 -49.64 34.92 -32.57
C ASP A 401 -50.37 34.74 -31.24
N GLU A 402 -50.85 35.77 -30.61
CA GLU A 402 -51.62 35.70 -29.36
C GLU A 402 -53.10 35.31 -29.56
N THR A 403 -53.63 35.37 -30.80
CA THR A 403 -55.03 35.21 -31.13
C THR A 403 -55.33 34.02 -32.02
N ALA A 404 -54.43 33.70 -32.95
CA ALA A 404 -54.67 32.66 -33.95
C ALA A 404 -53.34 32.03 -34.42
N CYS A 405 -53.47 30.86 -35.05
CA CYS A 405 -52.39 30.17 -35.76
C CYS A 405 -52.79 30.23 -37.28
N SER A 406 -51.85 30.67 -38.14
CA SER A 406 -52.10 30.84 -39.58
C SER A 406 -51.55 29.69 -40.44
N GLY A 407 -50.81 28.76 -39.87
CA GLY A 407 -50.19 27.65 -40.55
C GLY A 407 -51.12 26.46 -40.78
N GLU A 408 -50.77 25.59 -41.74
CA GLU A 408 -51.50 24.35 -42.03
C GLU A 408 -51.21 23.28 -40.93
N THR A 409 -52.27 22.70 -40.37
CA THR A 409 -52.13 21.63 -39.31
C THR A 409 -51.77 20.26 -39.87
N ASN A 410 -52.01 20.00 -41.15
CA ASN A 410 -51.63 18.79 -41.83
C ASN A 410 -50.33 18.93 -42.63
N PHE A 411 -49.20 19.00 -41.94
CA PHE A 411 -47.87 19.21 -42.48
C PHE A 411 -47.03 17.88 -42.45
N PRO A 412 -45.98 17.76 -43.27
CA PRO A 412 -45.00 16.68 -43.16
C PRO A 412 -44.16 16.84 -41.89
N PRO A 413 -43.87 15.73 -41.09
CA PRO A 413 -43.25 15.80 -39.79
C PRO A 413 -41.83 16.44 -39.76
N TRP A 414 -41.06 16.36 -40.84
CA TRP A 414 -39.72 16.93 -40.93
C TRP A 414 -39.72 18.47 -40.74
N LYS A 415 -40.78 19.16 -41.11
CA LYS A 415 -40.92 20.62 -40.85
C LYS A 415 -40.95 20.93 -39.35
N LEU A 416 -41.53 20.02 -38.56
CA LEU A 416 -41.56 20.19 -37.12
C LEU A 416 -40.15 19.91 -36.48
N VAL A 417 -39.39 18.97 -37.03
CA VAL A 417 -38.00 18.73 -36.58
C VAL A 417 -37.17 20.02 -36.76
N GLU A 418 -37.30 20.68 -37.90
CA GLU A 418 -36.59 21.93 -38.17
C GLU A 418 -36.96 23.04 -37.19
N SER A 419 -38.25 23.21 -36.91
CA SER A 419 -38.75 24.19 -35.94
C SER A 419 -38.29 23.86 -34.52
N MET A 420 -38.29 22.59 -34.13
CA MET A 420 -37.92 22.15 -32.78
C MET A 420 -36.42 22.34 -32.48
N ARG A 421 -35.54 22.22 -33.47
CA ARG A 421 -34.11 22.49 -33.30
C ARG A 421 -33.79 23.91 -32.82
N SER A 422 -34.66 24.86 -33.11
CA SER A 422 -34.49 26.28 -32.75
C SER A 422 -35.30 26.66 -31.49
N VAL A 423 -35.97 25.72 -30.87
CA VAL A 423 -36.81 25.99 -29.69
C VAL A 423 -35.97 26.50 -28.52
N ASN A 424 -36.45 27.61 -27.93
CA ASN A 424 -35.91 28.24 -26.75
C ASN A 424 -37.06 28.90 -25.97
N PHE A 425 -37.39 28.37 -24.83
CA PHE A 425 -38.53 28.81 -24.00
C PHE A 425 -38.21 28.79 -22.50
N THR A 426 -39.04 29.45 -21.74
CA THR A 426 -38.98 29.46 -20.26
C THR A 426 -40.23 28.78 -19.72
N LEU A 427 -40.05 27.80 -18.88
CA LEU A 427 -41.11 27.08 -18.17
C LEU A 427 -40.77 26.99 -16.68
N ASP A 428 -41.71 27.36 -15.82
CA ASP A 428 -41.56 27.31 -14.36
C ASP A 428 -40.27 27.98 -13.82
N GLY A 429 -39.81 29.06 -14.52
CA GLY A 429 -38.62 29.85 -14.18
C GLY A 429 -37.30 29.33 -14.77
N ASN A 430 -37.29 28.15 -15.36
CA ASN A 430 -36.13 27.56 -16.00
C ASN A 430 -36.16 27.78 -17.53
N ARG A 431 -34.98 27.95 -18.14
CA ARG A 431 -34.82 28.14 -19.58
C ARG A 431 -34.45 26.83 -20.23
N TYR A 432 -35.18 26.44 -21.28
CA TYR A 432 -34.99 25.17 -22.00
C TYR A 432 -34.68 25.43 -23.48
N PHE A 433 -33.71 24.73 -24.02
CA PHE A 433 -33.31 24.71 -25.42
C PHE A 433 -32.55 23.40 -25.73
N PHE A 434 -32.58 22.99 -27.01
CA PHE A 434 -31.78 21.88 -27.49
C PHE A 434 -30.41 22.37 -27.97
N ASP A 435 -29.36 21.61 -27.69
CA ASP A 435 -28.03 21.83 -28.27
C ASP A 435 -27.95 21.32 -29.73
N GLU A 436 -26.77 21.36 -30.32
CA GLU A 436 -26.52 20.86 -31.67
C GLU A 436 -26.78 19.35 -31.83
N HIS A 437 -26.73 18.63 -30.73
CA HIS A 437 -27.00 17.18 -30.64
C HIS A 437 -28.44 16.87 -30.28
N GLY A 438 -29.32 17.86 -30.16
CA GLY A 438 -30.72 17.69 -29.77
C GLY A 438 -30.92 17.25 -28.33
N ASP A 439 -29.97 17.53 -27.48
CA ASP A 439 -29.96 17.19 -26.05
C ASP A 439 -30.19 18.45 -25.20
N PHE A 440 -30.93 18.34 -24.10
CA PHE A 440 -30.95 19.41 -23.10
C PHE A 440 -29.68 19.33 -22.25
N VAL A 441 -29.01 20.49 -22.12
CA VAL A 441 -27.80 20.64 -21.32
C VAL A 441 -28.17 21.23 -19.96
N ASP A 442 -28.90 20.45 -19.15
CA ASP A 442 -29.18 20.79 -17.76
C ASP A 442 -28.26 19.97 -16.86
N GLY A 443 -28.21 20.23 -15.55
CA GLY A 443 -27.43 19.45 -14.62
C GLY A 443 -28.16 18.20 -14.09
N TYR A 444 -27.60 17.64 -13.05
CA TYR A 444 -28.24 16.56 -12.29
C TYR A 444 -28.42 17.00 -10.84
N ASP A 445 -29.52 16.60 -10.23
CA ASP A 445 -29.69 16.67 -8.77
C ASP A 445 -28.96 15.47 -8.14
N LEU A 446 -28.12 15.75 -7.14
CA LEU A 446 -27.53 14.70 -6.31
C LEU A 446 -28.51 14.37 -5.19
N ILE A 447 -28.89 13.10 -5.13
CA ILE A 447 -29.85 12.60 -4.15
C ILE A 447 -29.20 11.63 -3.17
N MET A 448 -29.80 11.55 -2.00
CA MET A 448 -29.48 10.56 -0.97
C MET A 448 -30.76 9.96 -0.38
N TRP A 449 -30.76 8.66 -0.17
CA TRP A 449 -31.85 7.98 0.52
C TRP A 449 -31.60 8.00 2.03
N LYS A 450 -32.38 8.81 2.73
CA LYS A 450 -32.31 8.98 4.19
C LYS A 450 -33.26 8.02 4.90
N GLU A 451 -32.82 7.44 5.98
CA GLU A 451 -33.63 6.56 6.83
C GLU A 451 -34.77 7.33 7.51
N ASN A 452 -35.99 6.80 7.42
CA ASN A 452 -37.17 7.33 8.07
C ASN A 452 -38.02 6.17 8.62
N GLY A 453 -37.73 5.72 9.82
CA GLY A 453 -38.30 4.49 10.38
C GLY A 453 -37.90 3.26 9.58
N ASP A 454 -38.85 2.46 9.14
CA ASP A 454 -38.61 1.25 8.33
C ASP A 454 -38.49 1.52 6.82
N GLU A 455 -38.84 2.72 6.38
CA GLU A 455 -38.77 3.18 4.99
C GLU A 455 -37.64 4.19 4.80
N ARG A 456 -37.43 4.61 3.54
CA ARG A 456 -36.48 5.67 3.18
C ARG A 456 -37.17 6.83 2.49
N ILE A 457 -36.62 8.02 2.69
CA ILE A 457 -37.02 9.24 1.99
C ILE A 457 -35.90 9.67 1.06
N ILE A 458 -36.25 10.07 -0.16
CA ILE A 458 -35.32 10.61 -1.14
C ILE A 458 -35.18 12.12 -0.90
N GLU A 459 -33.97 12.57 -0.58
CA GLU A 459 -33.63 13.98 -0.37
C GLU A 459 -32.59 14.45 -1.39
N VAL A 460 -32.79 15.66 -1.93
CA VAL A 460 -31.78 16.32 -2.77
C VAL A 460 -30.72 16.95 -1.86
N VAL A 461 -29.49 16.47 -1.96
CA VAL A 461 -28.38 16.87 -1.09
C VAL A 461 -27.32 17.71 -1.79
N GLY A 462 -27.43 17.88 -3.11
CA GLY A 462 -26.48 18.63 -3.90
C GLY A 462 -26.90 18.70 -5.36
N LYS A 463 -25.99 19.19 -6.21
CA LYS A 463 -26.18 19.28 -7.66
C LYS A 463 -24.87 19.00 -8.39
N PHE A 464 -24.97 18.45 -9.58
CA PHE A 464 -23.87 18.44 -10.54
C PHE A 464 -24.15 19.51 -11.60
N LEU A 465 -23.25 20.46 -11.72
CA LEU A 465 -23.39 21.59 -12.64
C LEU A 465 -22.54 21.33 -13.90
N LEU A 466 -23.17 21.09 -15.02
CA LEU A 466 -22.48 20.80 -16.29
C LEU A 466 -21.51 21.90 -16.71
N ASN A 467 -21.88 23.18 -16.51
CA ASN A 467 -21.04 24.33 -16.86
C ASN A 467 -19.75 24.43 -16.00
N LYS A 468 -19.72 23.87 -14.82
CA LYS A 468 -18.55 23.83 -13.92
C LYS A 468 -17.84 22.47 -13.94
N GLY A 469 -18.53 21.42 -14.38
CA GLY A 469 -18.04 20.04 -14.38
C GLY A 469 -17.71 19.53 -12.97
N ASP A 470 -18.45 19.98 -11.94
CA ASP A 470 -18.18 19.62 -10.54
C ASP A 470 -19.46 19.37 -9.73
N VAL A 471 -19.32 18.61 -8.64
CA VAL A 471 -20.42 18.28 -7.72
C VAL A 471 -20.42 19.27 -6.57
N GLU A 472 -21.52 19.96 -6.37
CA GLU A 472 -21.76 20.86 -5.26
C GLU A 472 -22.71 20.23 -4.26
N ILE A 473 -22.19 19.89 -3.06
CA ILE A 473 -22.99 19.34 -1.95
C ILE A 473 -23.43 20.52 -1.08
N PHE A 474 -24.73 20.58 -0.76
CA PHE A 474 -25.27 21.65 0.06
C PHE A 474 -24.66 21.65 1.48
N SER A 475 -24.41 22.85 2.01
CA SER A 475 -23.66 23.05 3.27
C SER A 475 -24.20 22.26 4.46
N GLN A 476 -25.51 22.07 4.53
CA GLN A 476 -26.19 21.29 5.56
C GLN A 476 -25.86 19.78 5.54
N TYR A 477 -25.31 19.27 4.43
CA TYR A 477 -24.98 17.85 4.22
C TYR A 477 -23.47 17.57 4.20
N GLN A 478 -22.62 18.56 4.41
CA GLN A 478 -21.14 18.38 4.40
C GLN A 478 -20.63 17.37 5.45
N SER A 479 -21.37 17.18 6.54
CA SER A 479 -21.02 16.20 7.58
C SER A 479 -21.17 14.74 7.16
N ILE A 480 -21.80 14.47 6.02
CA ILE A 480 -21.97 13.11 5.46
C ILE A 480 -20.61 12.42 5.25
N ASN A 481 -19.59 13.17 4.84
CA ASN A 481 -18.22 12.64 4.63
C ASN A 481 -17.68 11.81 5.81
N ASN A 482 -18.00 12.22 7.04
CA ASN A 482 -17.46 11.58 8.25
C ASN A 482 -18.09 10.22 8.57
N SER A 483 -19.21 9.89 7.94
CA SER A 483 -19.98 8.65 8.21
C SER A 483 -19.85 7.59 7.11
N LEU A 484 -19.06 7.86 6.06
CA LEU A 484 -18.93 6.97 4.93
C LEU A 484 -17.70 6.06 5.06
N PRO A 485 -17.80 4.79 4.65
CA PRO A 485 -16.66 3.89 4.65
C PRO A 485 -15.62 4.30 3.60
N LEU A 486 -14.36 4.05 3.88
CA LEU A 486 -13.29 4.20 2.91
C LEU A 486 -13.34 3.02 1.92
N SER A 487 -13.35 3.32 0.62
CA SER A 487 -13.26 2.32 -0.46
C SER A 487 -12.01 2.60 -1.29
N LYS A 488 -10.90 1.99 -0.87
CA LYS A 488 -9.61 2.09 -1.54
C LYS A 488 -9.01 0.71 -1.76
N CYS A 489 -8.37 0.53 -2.90
CA CYS A 489 -7.67 -0.70 -3.25
C CYS A 489 -6.49 -0.98 -2.32
N SER A 490 -5.76 0.06 -1.93
CA SER A 490 -4.58 -0.02 -1.07
C SER A 490 -4.70 0.95 0.10
N ASN A 491 -4.21 0.54 1.25
CA ASN A 491 -4.07 1.42 2.40
C ASN A 491 -2.97 2.46 2.14
N SER A 492 -3.11 3.64 2.73
CA SER A 492 -2.09 4.68 2.66
C SER A 492 -0.77 4.19 3.23
N CYS A 493 0.32 4.41 2.50
CA CYS A 493 1.67 4.10 2.97
C CYS A 493 2.10 5.10 4.03
N MET A 494 2.47 4.58 5.20
CA MET A 494 2.98 5.39 6.31
C MET A 494 4.37 5.96 5.98
N PRO A 495 4.80 7.01 6.69
CA PRO A 495 6.20 7.46 6.64
C PRO A 495 7.16 6.29 6.88
N GLY A 496 8.24 6.22 6.14
CA GLY A 496 9.16 5.08 6.09
C GLY A 496 8.90 4.10 4.94
N TYR A 497 7.75 4.23 4.26
CA TYR A 497 7.36 3.38 3.13
C TYR A 497 7.07 4.19 1.87
N ALA A 498 7.42 3.65 0.71
CA ALA A 498 7.13 4.25 -0.60
C ALA A 498 6.12 3.40 -1.37
N LYS A 499 5.34 4.05 -2.23
CA LYS A 499 4.40 3.37 -3.12
C LYS A 499 5.13 2.62 -4.23
N ASN A 500 4.86 1.33 -4.34
CA ASN A 500 5.23 0.54 -5.50
C ASN A 500 3.96 0.18 -6.28
N GLN A 501 3.81 0.72 -7.48
CA GLN A 501 2.60 0.58 -8.28
C GLN A 501 2.38 -0.87 -8.70
N SER A 502 1.15 -1.36 -8.52
CA SER A 502 0.71 -2.68 -8.95
C SER A 502 0.38 -2.68 -10.45
N LYS A 503 0.00 -3.84 -11.00
CA LYS A 503 -0.53 -3.95 -12.37
C LYS A 503 -1.82 -3.15 -12.56
N ILE A 504 -2.62 -2.98 -11.50
CA ILE A 504 -3.83 -2.16 -11.47
C ILE A 504 -3.41 -0.75 -11.07
N SER A 505 -3.76 0.24 -11.88
CA SER A 505 -3.29 1.63 -11.73
C SER A 505 -3.66 2.30 -10.38
N CYS A 506 -4.80 1.91 -9.80
CA CYS A 506 -5.29 2.43 -8.51
C CYS A 506 -4.69 1.71 -7.30
N CYS A 507 -4.01 0.57 -7.51
CA CYS A 507 -3.49 -0.28 -6.45
C CYS A 507 -1.97 -0.14 -6.36
N TYR A 508 -1.47 -0.12 -5.14
CA TYR A 508 -0.04 -0.10 -4.87
C TYR A 508 0.27 -0.90 -3.61
N ASN A 509 1.49 -1.38 -3.53
CA ASN A 509 2.03 -1.97 -2.32
C ASN A 509 2.96 -0.97 -1.64
N CYS A 510 2.91 -0.91 -0.33
CA CYS A 510 3.86 -0.14 0.45
C CYS A 510 5.14 -0.93 0.61
N VAL A 511 6.23 -0.43 0.04
CA VAL A 511 7.56 -1.04 0.11
C VAL A 511 8.39 -0.24 1.10
N GLU A 512 8.98 -0.93 2.04
CA GLU A 512 9.86 -0.35 3.05
C GLU A 512 11.06 0.35 2.40
N CYS A 513 11.38 1.55 2.87
CA CYS A 513 12.56 2.27 2.38
C CYS A 513 13.83 1.57 2.87
N PRO A 514 14.75 1.21 1.95
CA PRO A 514 16.01 0.60 2.32
C PRO A 514 16.91 1.57 3.07
N GLU A 515 17.91 1.02 3.76
CA GLU A 515 18.92 1.80 4.49
C GLU A 515 19.50 2.96 3.66
N GLY A 516 19.70 4.09 4.32
CA GLY A 516 20.19 5.32 3.67
C GLY A 516 19.12 6.09 2.90
N LYS A 517 17.85 5.61 2.92
CA LYS A 517 16.69 6.29 2.33
C LYS A 517 15.55 6.38 3.32
N TYR A 518 14.72 7.40 3.18
CA TYR A 518 13.60 7.66 4.07
C TYR A 518 12.41 8.24 3.32
N THR A 519 11.24 8.25 3.96
CA THR A 519 10.09 9.05 3.55
C THR A 519 9.48 9.70 4.78
N ASP A 520 9.30 11.00 4.76
CA ASP A 520 8.77 11.82 5.87
C ASP A 520 7.27 12.07 5.78
N GLY A 521 6.65 11.72 4.64
CA GLY A 521 5.22 11.90 4.37
C GLY A 521 4.51 10.61 4.03
N TYR A 522 3.17 10.68 4.06
CA TYR A 522 2.31 9.60 3.59
C TYR A 522 2.32 9.52 2.07
N ASP A 523 2.20 8.31 1.55
CA ASP A 523 1.93 8.03 0.13
C ASP A 523 2.97 8.56 -0.87
N LEU A 524 4.22 8.71 -0.47
CA LEU A 524 5.28 9.16 -1.35
C LEU A 524 5.63 8.10 -2.42
N PRO A 525 5.87 8.52 -3.67
CA PRO A 525 6.13 7.59 -4.77
C PRO A 525 7.51 6.94 -4.73
N LYS A 526 8.47 7.54 -4.03
CA LYS A 526 9.86 7.06 -3.93
C LYS A 526 10.47 7.43 -2.60
N CYS A 527 11.38 6.57 -2.11
CA CYS A 527 12.21 6.90 -0.95
C CYS A 527 13.27 7.94 -1.31
N LEU A 528 13.38 8.98 -0.50
CA LEU A 528 14.38 10.04 -0.60
C LEU A 528 15.71 9.56 -0.03
N LYS A 529 16.83 9.95 -0.62
CA LYS A 529 18.16 9.66 -0.10
C LYS A 529 18.47 10.58 1.06
N CYS A 530 19.10 10.04 2.12
CA CYS A 530 19.56 10.86 3.24
C CYS A 530 20.61 11.90 2.79
N PRO A 531 20.59 13.11 3.37
CA PRO A 531 21.63 14.11 3.19
C PRO A 531 23.00 13.58 3.62
N ASP A 532 24.06 14.19 3.11
CA ASP A 532 25.43 13.84 3.49
C ASP A 532 25.64 14.04 5.00
N GLY A 533 26.20 13.04 5.64
CA GLY A 533 26.42 13.03 7.10
C GLY A 533 25.28 12.42 7.91
N LYS A 534 24.18 11.98 7.28
CA LYS A 534 23.05 11.31 7.93
C LYS A 534 22.76 9.97 7.29
N TRP A 535 22.13 9.08 8.05
CA TRP A 535 21.76 7.74 7.62
C TRP A 535 20.41 7.36 8.19
N SER A 536 19.76 6.39 7.58
CA SER A 536 18.50 5.83 8.07
C SER A 536 18.53 4.32 8.03
N LEU A 537 17.87 3.71 8.97
CA LEU A 537 17.59 2.27 8.96
C LEU A 537 16.43 1.97 8.02
N ASN A 538 16.21 0.68 7.72
CA ASN A 538 15.06 0.24 6.95
C ASN A 538 13.76 0.79 7.57
N GLY A 539 12.82 1.25 6.73
CA GLY A 539 11.52 1.75 7.17
C GLY A 539 11.54 3.06 7.97
N SER A 540 12.63 3.80 7.96
CA SER A 540 12.74 5.04 8.74
C SER A 540 12.01 6.21 8.07
N SER A 541 11.33 7.00 8.91
CA SER A 541 10.66 8.24 8.48
C SER A 541 11.58 9.46 8.44
N LYS A 542 12.78 9.36 8.99
CA LYS A 542 13.79 10.46 9.08
C LYS A 542 15.20 9.90 8.99
N CYS A 543 16.14 10.77 8.64
CA CYS A 543 17.57 10.45 8.70
C CYS A 543 18.16 10.94 10.01
N GLU A 544 18.93 10.06 10.67
CA GLU A 544 19.62 10.33 11.93
C GLU A 544 21.10 10.55 11.68
N GLU A 545 21.77 11.27 12.59
CA GLU A 545 23.20 11.46 12.52
C GLU A 545 23.92 10.16 12.88
N TYR A 546 25.08 9.90 12.25
CA TYR A 546 25.87 8.73 12.56
C TYR A 546 26.40 8.75 13.99
N LEU A 547 26.32 7.62 14.67
CA LEU A 547 26.93 7.42 15.97
C LEU A 547 28.42 7.08 15.76
N GLU A 548 29.32 7.98 16.19
CA GLU A 548 30.78 7.73 16.14
C GLU A 548 31.17 6.75 17.25
N ILE A 549 31.63 5.57 16.84
CA ILE A 549 32.14 4.52 17.74
C ILE A 549 33.67 4.52 17.65
N TYR A 550 34.31 4.73 18.77
CA TYR A 550 35.74 4.62 18.97
C TYR A 550 36.05 4.09 20.36
N LEU A 551 37.32 3.78 20.66
CA LEU A 551 37.74 3.22 21.94
C LEU A 551 37.71 4.33 23.05
N ALA A 552 36.50 4.62 23.54
CA ALA A 552 36.26 5.68 24.50
C ALA A 552 36.81 5.35 25.90
N TRP A 553 37.30 6.36 26.62
CA TRP A 553 37.85 6.20 27.98
C TRP A 553 36.88 5.58 28.99
N SER A 554 35.60 5.71 28.75
CA SER A 554 34.53 5.21 29.63
C SER A 554 34.15 3.72 29.41
N ASN A 555 34.64 3.10 28.35
CA ASN A 555 34.28 1.72 28.02
C ASN A 555 35.05 0.72 28.91
N SER A 556 34.46 -0.45 29.17
CA SER A 556 35.04 -1.48 30.07
C SER A 556 36.41 -2.00 29.61
N TYR A 557 36.60 -2.24 28.30
CA TYR A 557 37.88 -2.72 27.76
C TYR A 557 39.01 -1.72 27.88
N PRO A 558 38.86 -0.43 27.50
CA PRO A 558 39.86 0.62 27.73
C PRO A 558 40.23 0.76 29.21
N ILE A 559 39.27 0.73 30.11
CA ILE A 559 39.55 0.79 31.57
C ILE A 559 40.41 -0.38 31.99
N ALA A 560 40.12 -1.59 31.57
CA ALA A 560 40.94 -2.77 31.88
C ALA A 560 42.37 -2.64 31.34
N LEU A 561 42.56 -2.13 30.10
CA LEU A 561 43.86 -1.87 29.49
C LEU A 561 44.65 -0.81 30.28
N LEU A 562 43.98 0.25 30.73
CA LEU A 562 44.58 1.32 31.51
C LEU A 562 45.03 0.82 32.89
N VAL A 563 44.21 0.08 33.57
CA VAL A 563 44.56 -0.53 34.88
C VAL A 563 45.75 -1.46 34.71
N ALA A 564 45.73 -2.34 33.71
CA ALA A 564 46.88 -3.21 33.43
C ALA A 564 48.13 -2.38 33.10
N THR A 565 48.02 -1.31 32.29
CA THR A 565 49.14 -0.45 31.97
C THR A 565 49.70 0.27 33.20
N ALA A 566 48.85 0.79 34.09
CA ALA A 566 49.25 1.44 35.34
C ALA A 566 49.99 0.48 36.29
N ILE A 567 49.47 -0.73 36.42
CA ILE A 567 50.16 -1.80 37.22
C ILE A 567 51.53 -2.10 36.59
N GLY A 568 51.59 -2.24 35.25
CA GLY A 568 52.89 -2.49 34.57
C GLY A 568 53.90 -1.37 34.78
N LEU A 569 53.47 -0.12 34.64
CA LEU A 569 54.34 1.06 34.90
C LEU A 569 54.78 1.13 36.34
N ALA A 570 53.93 0.80 37.30
CA ALA A 570 54.30 0.73 38.73
C ALA A 570 55.37 -0.33 38.97
N LEU A 571 55.23 -1.53 38.33
CA LEU A 571 56.24 -2.59 38.43
C LEU A 571 57.59 -2.17 37.79
N VAL A 572 57.55 -1.50 36.64
CA VAL A 572 58.74 -0.94 35.99
C VAL A 572 59.43 0.10 36.90
N PHE A 573 58.68 1.04 37.45
CA PHE A 573 59.16 2.08 38.33
C PHE A 573 59.76 1.50 39.63
N THR A 574 59.05 0.55 40.26
CA THR A 574 59.53 -0.16 41.45
C THR A 574 60.82 -0.93 41.15
N SER A 575 60.88 -1.65 40.01
CA SER A 575 62.09 -2.33 39.57
C SER A 575 63.25 -1.33 39.35
N PHE A 576 63.01 -0.16 38.75
CA PHE A 576 63.99 0.89 38.55
C PHE A 576 64.53 1.38 39.88
N ILE A 577 63.70 1.65 40.87
CA ILE A 577 64.12 2.07 42.22
C ILE A 577 65.02 1.01 42.85
N ILE A 578 64.55 -0.26 42.85
CA ILE A 578 65.33 -1.38 43.46
C ILE A 578 66.71 -1.49 42.80
N PHE A 579 66.78 -1.47 41.46
CA PHE A 579 68.03 -1.58 40.71
C PHE A 579 68.95 -0.35 40.91
N SER A 580 68.39 0.83 41.12
CA SER A 580 69.16 2.06 41.38
C SER A 580 69.75 2.12 42.78
N VAL A 581 68.91 1.76 43.79
CA VAL A 581 69.32 1.77 45.22
C VAL A 581 70.34 0.66 45.50
N HIS A 582 70.08 -0.52 45.00
CA HIS A 582 70.91 -1.72 45.28
C HIS A 582 71.90 -2.03 44.16
N ARG A 583 72.32 -1.00 43.38
CA ARG A 583 73.27 -1.14 42.25
C ARG A 583 74.59 -1.84 42.55
N TYR A 584 75.02 -1.85 43.80
CA TYR A 584 76.27 -2.46 44.22
C TYR A 584 76.16 -3.95 44.67
N THR A 585 74.94 -4.49 44.74
CA THR A 585 74.76 -5.93 45.10
C THR A 585 75.27 -6.84 44.02
N THR A 586 75.72 -8.08 44.40
CA THR A 586 76.30 -9.05 43.49
C THR A 586 75.30 -9.48 42.43
N VAL A 587 74.02 -9.58 42.78
CA VAL A 587 72.88 -9.96 41.85
C VAL A 587 72.72 -8.96 40.78
N ILE A 588 72.66 -7.63 41.12
CA ILE A 588 72.40 -6.54 40.11
C ILE A 588 73.63 -6.27 39.26
N LYS A 589 74.85 -6.38 39.80
CA LYS A 589 76.09 -6.30 39.04
C LYS A 589 76.21 -7.40 37.99
N LYS A 590 75.82 -8.65 38.33
CA LYS A 590 75.71 -9.77 37.38
C LYS A 590 74.68 -9.55 36.31
N ALA A 591 73.55 -8.86 36.61
CA ALA A 591 72.50 -8.55 35.69
C ALA A 591 72.80 -7.44 34.65
N ASP A 592 73.94 -6.81 34.72
CA ASP A 592 74.32 -5.65 33.91
C ASP A 592 73.31 -4.45 34.05
N ASN A 593 73.63 -3.65 35.11
CA ASN A 593 72.74 -2.58 35.49
C ASN A 593 72.45 -1.58 34.33
N THR A 594 73.41 -1.27 33.47
CA THR A 594 73.26 -0.38 32.36
C THR A 594 72.25 -0.89 31.31
N MET A 595 72.38 -2.18 30.92
CA MET A 595 71.44 -2.79 29.97
C MET A 595 70.06 -2.98 30.60
N SER A 596 69.98 -3.21 31.92
CA SER A 596 68.69 -3.32 32.62
C SER A 596 67.97 -1.96 32.70
N CYS A 597 68.69 -0.85 32.90
CA CYS A 597 68.08 0.47 32.86
C CYS A 597 67.55 0.84 31.47
N PHE A 598 68.26 0.53 30.39
CA PHE A 598 67.75 0.69 29.03
C PHE A 598 66.56 -0.20 28.73
N MET A 599 66.51 -1.42 29.28
CA MET A 599 65.30 -2.28 29.16
C MET A 599 64.09 -1.67 29.85
N LEU A 600 64.24 -1.14 31.07
CA LEU A 600 63.15 -0.46 31.78
C LEU A 600 62.66 0.79 31.05
N LEU A 601 63.56 1.57 30.45
CA LEU A 601 63.18 2.70 29.59
C LEU A 601 62.39 2.22 28.38
N GLY A 602 62.82 1.17 27.73
CA GLY A 602 62.10 0.60 26.57
C GLY A 602 60.72 0.07 26.97
N LEU A 603 60.60 -0.62 28.12
CA LEU A 603 59.32 -1.06 28.65
C LEU A 603 58.39 0.10 29.00
N THR A 604 58.92 1.20 29.58
CA THR A 604 58.13 2.40 29.86
C THR A 604 57.52 2.96 28.54
N ALA A 605 58.35 3.11 27.50
CA ALA A 605 57.87 3.59 26.21
C ALA A 605 56.82 2.65 25.60
N SER A 606 57.02 1.32 25.71
CA SER A 606 56.08 0.34 25.23
C SER A 606 54.77 0.33 26.02
N PHE A 607 54.77 0.51 27.35
CA PHE A 607 53.55 0.68 28.13
C PHE A 607 52.82 2.00 27.79
N VAL A 608 53.53 3.10 27.63
CA VAL A 608 52.94 4.38 27.25
C VAL A 608 52.27 4.31 25.86
N SER A 609 52.79 3.49 24.94
CA SER A 609 52.19 3.28 23.66
C SER A 609 50.76 2.75 23.76
N VAL A 610 50.45 1.94 24.78
CA VAL A 610 49.09 1.37 24.98
C VAL A 610 48.09 2.47 25.32
N ILE A 611 48.47 3.50 26.04
CA ILE A 611 47.60 4.65 26.37
C ILE A 611 47.20 5.39 25.07
N MET A 612 48.09 5.42 24.08
CA MET A 612 47.81 6.11 22.78
C MET A 612 46.77 5.40 21.90
N PHE A 613 46.37 4.16 22.26
CA PHE A 613 45.29 3.46 21.58
C PHE A 613 43.86 3.89 22.04
N ILE A 614 43.79 4.64 23.17
CA ILE A 614 42.52 4.96 23.83
C ILE A 614 42.20 6.44 23.55
N GLY A 615 40.89 6.72 23.32
CA GLY A 615 40.38 8.01 22.96
C GLY A 615 40.08 8.16 21.46
N ARG A 616 39.53 9.32 21.05
CA ARG A 616 39.26 9.60 19.64
C ARG A 616 40.57 9.61 18.85
N PRO A 617 40.72 8.79 17.82
CA PRO A 617 41.94 8.73 17.03
C PRO A 617 42.25 10.06 16.34
N THR A 618 43.50 10.52 16.52
CA THR A 618 44.06 11.67 15.79
C THR A 618 45.31 11.20 15.05
N VAL A 619 45.75 11.99 14.08
CA VAL A 619 46.98 11.67 13.32
C VAL A 619 48.17 11.46 14.25
N HIS A 620 48.27 12.29 15.31
CA HIS A 620 49.36 12.18 16.29
C HIS A 620 49.27 10.94 17.14
N HIS A 621 48.02 10.54 17.59
CA HIS A 621 47.81 9.30 18.35
C HIS A 621 48.18 8.08 17.50
N CYS A 622 47.73 8.03 16.25
CA CYS A 622 47.98 6.89 15.36
C CYS A 622 49.47 6.68 15.05
N ARG A 623 50.23 7.77 14.92
CA ARG A 623 51.69 7.71 14.70
C ARG A 623 52.44 7.38 15.99
N ALA A 624 52.09 8.03 17.10
CA ALA A 624 52.75 7.86 18.40
C ALA A 624 52.65 6.43 18.95
N GLN A 625 51.47 5.80 18.83
CA GLN A 625 51.25 4.42 19.29
C GLN A 625 52.21 3.42 18.63
N GLN A 626 52.42 3.52 17.30
CA GLN A 626 53.31 2.62 16.57
C GLN A 626 54.78 2.93 16.79
N ALA A 627 55.14 4.26 16.85
CA ALA A 627 56.51 4.67 17.09
C ALA A 627 57.02 4.33 18.48
N LEU A 628 56.22 4.60 19.53
CA LEU A 628 56.58 4.31 20.93
C LEU A 628 56.72 2.80 21.16
N TYR A 629 55.79 2.00 20.63
CA TYR A 629 55.85 0.55 20.69
C TYR A 629 57.08 0.02 19.93
N GLY A 630 57.23 0.41 18.64
CA GLY A 630 58.30 -0.08 17.78
C GLY A 630 59.68 0.22 18.32
N LEU A 631 59.95 1.46 18.78
CA LEU A 631 61.25 1.82 19.38
C LEU A 631 61.42 1.24 20.79
N GLY A 632 60.42 1.35 21.65
CA GLY A 632 60.53 0.92 23.04
C GLY A 632 60.71 -0.59 23.16
N PHE A 633 59.90 -1.37 22.44
CA PHE A 633 60.03 -2.83 22.49
C PHE A 633 61.30 -3.34 21.81
N THR A 634 61.72 -2.72 20.69
CA THR A 634 62.97 -3.03 20.03
C THR A 634 64.18 -2.72 20.97
N LEU A 635 64.11 -1.62 21.72
CA LEU A 635 65.15 -1.34 22.73
C LEU A 635 65.22 -2.46 23.78
N CYS A 636 64.10 -2.96 24.28
CA CYS A 636 64.06 -4.09 25.22
C CYS A 636 64.67 -5.36 24.58
N VAL A 637 64.23 -5.75 23.40
CA VAL A 637 64.72 -6.95 22.72
C VAL A 637 66.20 -6.83 22.37
N SER A 638 66.68 -5.63 21.97
CA SER A 638 68.09 -5.37 21.69
C SER A 638 68.98 -5.49 22.94
N CYS A 639 68.49 -5.01 24.11
CA CYS A 639 69.17 -5.23 25.38
C CYS A 639 69.28 -6.71 25.76
N ILE A 640 68.19 -7.49 25.54
CA ILE A 640 68.20 -8.93 25.78
C ILE A 640 69.11 -9.63 24.79
N LEU A 641 69.17 -9.16 23.51
CA LEU A 641 70.09 -9.70 22.51
C LEU A 641 71.56 -9.50 22.91
N VAL A 642 71.92 -8.31 23.40
CA VAL A 642 73.27 -8.04 23.87
C VAL A 642 73.62 -8.90 25.05
N LYS A 643 72.69 -9.15 25.99
CA LYS A 643 72.88 -10.09 27.11
C LYS A 643 73.05 -11.54 26.62
N ALA A 644 72.19 -12.01 25.69
CA ALA A 644 72.26 -13.33 25.07
C ALA A 644 73.56 -13.54 24.34
N TYR A 645 74.04 -12.50 23.62
CA TYR A 645 75.29 -12.54 22.94
C TYR A 645 76.49 -12.67 23.92
N ARG A 646 76.49 -11.93 25.03
CA ARG A 646 77.48 -12.10 26.12
C ARG A 646 77.56 -13.52 26.65
N THR A 647 76.43 -14.15 26.95
CA THR A 647 76.31 -15.51 27.42
C THR A 647 76.80 -16.54 26.37
N PHE A 648 76.46 -16.26 25.12
CA PHE A 648 76.95 -17.09 23.97
C PHE A 648 78.44 -16.98 23.83
N LEU A 649 79.09 -15.80 24.00
CA LEU A 649 80.57 -15.61 24.01
C LEU A 649 81.22 -16.40 25.16
N ALA A 650 80.58 -16.44 26.31
CA ALA A 650 81.06 -17.30 27.46
C ALA A 650 81.04 -18.80 27.13
N PHE A 651 79.99 -19.21 26.33
CA PHE A 651 79.94 -20.61 25.87
C PHE A 651 81.07 -20.90 24.82
N MET A 652 81.45 -19.96 24.00
CA MET A 652 82.48 -20.10 22.98
C MET A 652 83.89 -20.11 23.57
N ALA A 653 84.04 -19.98 24.86
CA ALA A 653 85.37 -20.06 25.56
C ALA A 653 86.12 -21.38 25.34
N PHE A 654 85.41 -22.40 24.86
CA PHE A 654 85.98 -23.69 24.43
C PHE A 654 86.62 -23.68 23.01
N ASP A 655 86.42 -22.55 22.19
CA ASP A 655 87.10 -22.36 20.91
C ASP A 655 87.73 -20.93 20.87
N PRO A 656 89.00 -20.80 21.27
CA PRO A 656 89.64 -19.48 21.50
C PRO A 656 89.76 -18.64 20.26
N ASP A 657 89.90 -19.20 19.07
CA ASP A 657 90.05 -18.44 17.83
C ASP A 657 88.77 -17.79 17.40
N LYS A 658 87.69 -18.50 17.44
CA LYS A 658 86.39 -17.96 17.14
C LYS A 658 85.92 -16.95 18.24
N GLN A 659 86.20 -17.22 19.46
CA GLN A 659 85.92 -16.31 20.59
C GLN A 659 86.58 -14.99 20.42
N HIS A 660 87.86 -14.92 20.00
CA HIS A 660 88.63 -13.70 19.81
C HIS A 660 87.98 -12.83 18.69
N GLN A 661 87.60 -13.43 17.60
CA GLN A 661 86.92 -12.72 16.51
C GLN A 661 85.55 -12.20 16.92
N LEU A 662 84.73 -12.99 17.60
CA LEU A 662 83.39 -12.59 18.06
C LEU A 662 83.43 -11.57 19.17
N LYS A 663 84.51 -11.62 20.06
CA LYS A 663 84.74 -10.63 21.10
C LYS A 663 85.02 -9.21 20.58
N LYS A 664 85.60 -9.05 19.37
CA LYS A 664 85.80 -7.79 18.71
C LYS A 664 84.54 -7.11 18.32
N LEU A 665 83.47 -7.91 18.02
CA LEU A 665 82.12 -7.44 17.69
C LEU A 665 81.28 -7.07 18.91
N TYR A 666 81.70 -7.51 20.12
CA TYR A 666 80.95 -7.20 21.36
C TYR A 666 81.27 -5.79 21.84
N LYS A 667 80.51 -4.82 21.37
CA LYS A 667 80.49 -3.42 21.87
C LYS A 667 79.08 -3.14 22.36
N PRO A 668 78.69 -3.41 23.62
CA PRO A 668 77.30 -3.50 24.08
C PRO A 668 76.47 -2.23 23.77
N VAL A 669 77.01 -1.03 24.05
CA VAL A 669 76.29 0.21 23.83
C VAL A 669 76.17 0.54 22.33
N ILE A 670 77.25 0.29 21.56
CA ILE A 670 77.23 0.56 20.11
C ILE A 670 76.27 -0.40 19.43
N ASN A 671 76.25 -1.70 19.77
CA ASN A 671 75.33 -2.67 19.22
C ASN A 671 73.89 -2.34 19.57
N LEU A 672 73.63 -1.88 20.80
CA LEU A 672 72.30 -1.41 21.22
C LEU A 672 71.83 -0.22 20.34
N VAL A 673 72.69 0.79 20.14
CA VAL A 673 72.37 1.98 19.33
C VAL A 673 72.16 1.59 17.87
N LEU A 674 72.95 0.70 17.31
CA LEU A 674 72.80 0.23 15.92
C LEU A 674 71.50 -0.53 15.71
N LEU A 675 71.16 -1.48 16.59
CA LEU A 675 69.95 -2.30 16.48
C LEU A 675 68.70 -1.46 16.68
N THR A 676 68.68 -0.57 17.66
CA THR A 676 67.54 0.33 17.92
C THR A 676 67.43 1.41 16.85
N GLY A 677 68.59 1.92 16.36
CA GLY A 677 68.68 2.89 15.29
C GLY A 677 68.15 2.35 13.95
N ALA A 678 68.40 1.06 13.63
CA ALA A 678 67.85 0.41 12.48
C ALA A 678 66.29 0.39 12.50
N GLN A 679 65.71 0.12 13.65
CA GLN A 679 64.26 0.22 13.84
C GLN A 679 63.76 1.65 13.68
N GLY A 680 64.52 2.61 14.22
CA GLY A 680 64.23 4.04 14.07
C GLY A 680 64.22 4.47 12.57
N LEU A 681 65.15 3.93 11.79
CA LEU A 681 65.19 4.15 10.32
C LEU A 681 63.98 3.53 9.61
N ILE A 682 63.63 2.29 9.98
CA ILE A 682 62.43 1.59 9.44
C ILE A 682 61.17 2.42 9.71
N LEU A 683 61.00 2.93 10.94
CA LEU A 683 59.89 3.79 11.31
C LEU A 683 59.89 5.12 10.57
N LEU A 684 61.07 5.76 10.44
CA LEU A 684 61.22 7.00 9.71
C LEU A 684 60.80 6.82 8.23
N LEU A 685 61.29 5.80 7.58
CA LEU A 685 60.98 5.50 6.18
C LEU A 685 59.48 5.19 6.00
N TRP A 686 58.89 4.41 6.92
CA TRP A 686 57.45 4.10 6.89
C TRP A 686 56.61 5.38 7.06
N MET A 687 56.95 6.28 8.02
CA MET A 687 56.18 7.47 8.31
C MET A 687 56.37 8.60 7.31
N THR A 688 57.51 8.61 6.54
CA THR A 688 57.81 9.70 5.57
C THR A 688 57.58 9.28 4.12
N LEU A 689 58.05 8.10 3.69
CA LEU A 689 57.98 7.61 2.33
C LEU A 689 56.77 6.73 2.07
N GLY A 690 56.27 6.04 3.10
CA GLY A 690 55.07 5.19 3.03
C GLY A 690 53.79 5.96 3.33
N LYS A 691 52.63 5.32 3.17
CA LYS A 691 51.38 5.82 3.75
C LYS A 691 51.50 5.66 5.27
N SER A 692 51.62 6.83 5.96
CA SER A 692 51.69 6.86 7.41
C SER A 692 50.38 6.47 8.08
N PRO A 693 50.40 6.01 9.35
CA PRO A 693 49.19 5.78 10.11
C PRO A 693 48.37 7.04 10.29
N VAL A 694 47.06 6.98 9.94
CA VAL A 694 46.11 8.08 10.02
C VAL A 694 44.76 7.59 10.53
N PRO A 695 43.94 8.45 11.15
CA PRO A 695 42.57 8.05 11.47
C PRO A 695 41.78 7.85 10.19
N ASP A 696 41.04 6.74 10.13
CA ASP A 696 40.16 6.35 9.03
C ASP A 696 38.76 6.04 9.55
N ILE A 697 37.76 6.27 8.69
CA ILE A 697 36.36 6.04 9.00
C ILE A 697 35.96 4.75 8.31
N LYS A 698 35.65 3.73 9.09
CA LYS A 698 35.18 2.43 8.58
C LYS A 698 33.66 2.33 8.72
N TRP A 699 32.98 2.03 7.61
CA TRP A 699 31.54 1.82 7.58
C TRP A 699 31.26 0.32 7.60
N PRO A 700 30.45 -0.19 8.55
CA PRO A 700 30.16 -1.63 8.62
C PRO A 700 29.22 -2.15 7.53
N GLY A 701 28.67 -1.25 6.67
CA GLY A 701 27.78 -1.63 5.57
C GLY A 701 26.29 -1.69 5.93
N SER A 702 25.94 -1.72 7.20
CA SER A 702 24.57 -1.66 7.71
C SER A 702 24.54 -0.98 9.07
N GLY A 703 23.59 -0.08 9.28
CA GLY A 703 23.37 0.60 10.55
C GLY A 703 23.88 2.04 10.63
N LEU A 704 23.63 2.67 11.80
CA LEU A 704 23.98 4.06 12.10
C LEU A 704 25.42 4.22 12.63
N ASP A 705 26.14 3.12 12.82
CA ASP A 705 27.44 3.08 13.45
C ASP A 705 28.56 3.50 12.48
N LYS A 706 29.41 4.43 12.91
CA LYS A 706 30.57 4.92 12.18
C LYS A 706 31.80 4.65 13.03
N TYR A 707 32.63 3.67 12.65
CA TYR A 707 33.85 3.34 13.39
C TYR A 707 34.99 4.28 13.01
N VAL A 708 35.52 5.00 14.00
CA VAL A 708 36.72 5.82 13.83
C VAL A 708 37.90 5.08 14.40
N VAL A 709 38.78 4.59 13.53
CA VAL A 709 39.93 3.75 13.88
C VAL A 709 41.23 4.31 13.27
N CYS A 710 42.39 3.94 13.87
CA CYS A 710 43.68 4.21 13.22
C CYS A 710 43.92 3.17 12.11
N ASP A 711 44.03 3.63 10.87
CA ASP A 711 44.52 2.77 9.78
C ASP A 711 46.03 2.85 9.71
N GLU A 712 46.73 1.70 9.55
CA GLU A 712 48.18 1.66 9.47
C GLU A 712 48.75 2.24 8.18
N GLY A 713 47.88 2.54 7.21
CA GLY A 713 48.24 3.07 5.91
C GLY A 713 48.98 2.08 5.02
N SER A 714 50.24 1.74 5.38
CA SER A 714 51.01 0.71 4.66
C SER A 714 51.16 -0.57 5.45
N ILE A 715 50.47 -1.67 5.00
CA ILE A 715 50.59 -3.01 5.54
C ILE A 715 52.06 -3.51 5.47
N ILE A 716 52.80 -3.15 4.42
CA ILE A 716 54.21 -3.53 4.27
C ILE A 716 55.05 -2.85 5.33
N GLY A 717 54.85 -1.50 5.57
CA GLY A 717 55.58 -0.79 6.63
C GLY A 717 55.32 -1.35 8.03
N PHE A 718 54.04 -1.65 8.33
CA PHE A 718 53.62 -2.33 9.57
C PHE A 718 54.24 -3.72 9.71
N GLY A 719 54.23 -4.52 8.62
CA GLY A 719 54.82 -5.85 8.60
C GLY A 719 56.35 -5.85 8.76
N VAL A 720 57.06 -4.92 8.12
CA VAL A 720 58.54 -4.79 8.24
C VAL A 720 58.94 -4.41 9.67
N MET A 721 58.21 -3.46 10.29
CA MET A 721 58.45 -3.06 11.69
C MET A 721 58.32 -4.24 12.66
N HIS A 722 57.20 -5.01 12.59
CA HIS A 722 57.04 -6.18 13.45
C HIS A 722 57.93 -7.34 13.07
N GLY A 723 58.21 -7.54 11.78
CA GLY A 723 59.11 -8.55 11.26
C GLY A 723 60.56 -8.35 11.77
N TYR A 724 61.02 -7.10 11.85
CA TYR A 724 62.31 -6.80 12.41
C TYR A 724 62.40 -7.15 13.91
N ILE A 725 61.38 -6.82 14.70
CA ILE A 725 61.29 -7.16 16.12
C ILE A 725 61.28 -8.69 16.30
N ALA A 726 60.49 -9.39 15.49
CA ALA A 726 60.43 -10.85 15.53
C ALA A 726 61.77 -11.52 15.15
N LEU A 727 62.49 -10.97 14.15
CA LEU A 727 63.80 -11.44 13.79
C LEU A 727 64.81 -11.30 14.94
N LEU A 728 64.83 -10.11 15.60
CA LEU A 728 65.70 -9.92 16.75
C LEU A 728 65.35 -10.88 17.90
N ALA A 729 64.07 -11.09 18.18
CA ALA A 729 63.60 -12.01 19.21
C ALA A 729 64.00 -13.45 18.88
N PHE A 730 63.89 -13.84 17.57
CA PHE A 730 64.36 -15.15 17.14
C PHE A 730 65.87 -15.34 17.28
N ILE A 731 66.65 -14.31 16.92
CA ILE A 731 68.13 -14.35 17.11
C ILE A 731 68.44 -14.43 18.61
N CYS A 732 67.73 -13.68 19.48
CA CYS A 732 67.87 -13.79 20.93
C CYS A 732 67.62 -15.21 21.43
N PHE A 733 66.53 -15.82 21.00
CA PHE A 733 66.16 -17.15 21.34
C PHE A 733 67.23 -18.17 20.90
N PHE A 734 67.69 -18.07 19.64
CA PHE A 734 68.71 -18.98 19.10
C PHE A 734 70.04 -18.87 19.83
N LEU A 735 70.57 -17.64 20.10
CA LEU A 735 71.78 -17.44 20.86
C LEU A 735 71.71 -17.95 22.29
N ALA A 736 70.58 -17.68 22.96
CA ALA A 736 70.32 -18.19 24.30
C ALA A 736 70.24 -19.72 24.34
N PHE A 737 69.58 -20.32 23.32
CA PHE A 737 69.44 -21.76 23.19
C PHE A 737 70.80 -22.48 22.99
N LYS A 738 71.67 -21.90 22.15
CA LYS A 738 73.05 -22.37 21.96
C LYS A 738 73.87 -22.21 23.26
N GLY A 739 73.71 -21.10 24.01
CA GLY A 739 74.43 -20.81 25.29
C GLY A 739 73.92 -21.62 26.51
N ARG A 740 72.90 -22.46 26.39
CA ARG A 740 72.22 -23.13 27.53
C ARG A 740 73.12 -24.04 28.36
N LYS A 741 74.29 -24.53 27.85
CA LYS A 741 75.22 -25.44 28.50
C LYS A 741 76.30 -24.73 29.38
N VAL A 742 76.20 -23.44 29.63
CA VAL A 742 77.11 -22.69 30.48
C VAL A 742 76.76 -22.95 31.94
N PRO A 743 77.81 -23.11 32.86
CA PRO A 743 77.59 -23.41 34.30
C PRO A 743 76.65 -22.43 34.99
N HIS A 744 76.04 -22.89 36.09
CA HIS A 744 74.86 -22.26 36.73
C HIS A 744 75.04 -20.83 37.18
N ASP A 745 76.20 -20.37 37.55
CA ASP A 745 76.49 -19.03 38.12
C ASP A 745 76.38 -17.89 37.14
N PHE A 746 76.30 -18.11 35.83
CA PHE A 746 76.23 -17.13 34.80
C PHE A 746 75.03 -17.32 33.87
N ASN A 747 74.08 -18.22 34.17
CA ASN A 747 73.10 -18.69 33.23
C ASN A 747 71.79 -17.95 33.33
N GLU A 748 71.62 -16.76 32.61
CA GLU A 748 70.32 -16.12 32.34
C GLU A 748 69.58 -16.70 31.11
N THR A 749 70.12 -17.78 30.50
CA THR A 749 69.64 -18.32 29.22
C THR A 749 68.18 -18.81 29.28
N GLY A 750 67.80 -19.50 30.40
CA GLY A 750 66.45 -19.98 30.61
C GLY A 750 65.40 -18.86 30.61
N VAL A 751 65.71 -17.74 31.26
CA VAL A 751 64.88 -16.57 31.36
C VAL A 751 64.71 -15.86 29.98
N ILE A 752 65.78 -15.75 29.21
CA ILE A 752 65.79 -15.18 27.87
C ILE A 752 65.00 -16.06 26.91
N ILE A 753 65.21 -17.38 26.93
CA ILE A 753 64.44 -18.33 26.09
C ILE A 753 62.98 -18.22 26.36
N PHE A 754 62.54 -18.22 27.62
CA PHE A 754 61.16 -18.21 28.02
C PHE A 754 60.48 -16.90 27.66
N SER A 755 61.11 -15.76 27.93
CA SER A 755 60.56 -14.43 27.57
C SER A 755 60.41 -14.24 26.06
N MET A 756 61.38 -14.72 25.26
CA MET A 756 61.29 -14.64 23.79
C MET A 756 60.25 -15.59 23.21
N LEU A 757 60.07 -16.79 23.82
CA LEU A 757 59.00 -17.69 23.43
C LEU A 757 57.63 -17.12 23.70
N ILE A 758 57.38 -16.51 24.88
CA ILE A 758 56.13 -15.81 25.18
C ILE A 758 55.85 -14.76 24.10
N HIS A 759 56.83 -13.93 23.80
CA HIS A 759 56.64 -12.87 22.80
C HIS A 759 56.30 -13.45 21.41
N LEU A 760 57.10 -14.41 20.92
CA LEU A 760 56.85 -15.02 19.61
C LEU A 760 55.52 -15.74 19.54
N PHE A 761 55.11 -16.42 20.60
CA PHE A 761 53.82 -17.09 20.68
C PHE A 761 52.65 -16.11 20.66
N VAL A 762 52.70 -15.03 21.45
CA VAL A 762 51.68 -13.98 21.53
C VAL A 762 51.49 -13.39 20.14
N TRP A 763 52.56 -13.05 19.42
CA TRP A 763 52.45 -12.46 18.08
C TRP A 763 52.03 -13.46 17.01
N LEU A 764 52.37 -14.77 17.16
CA LEU A 764 51.85 -15.82 16.30
C LEU A 764 50.31 -15.94 16.41
N CYS A 765 49.76 -15.84 17.62
CA CYS A 765 48.33 -15.84 17.85
C CYS A 765 47.67 -14.52 17.42
N PHE A 766 48.40 -13.41 17.57
CA PHE A 766 47.90 -12.09 17.22
C PHE A 766 47.58 -11.93 15.70
N ILE A 767 48.46 -12.42 14.82
CA ILE A 767 48.38 -12.20 13.37
C ILE A 767 47.02 -12.65 12.77
N PRO A 768 46.53 -13.89 13.01
CA PRO A 768 45.27 -14.34 12.48
C PRO A 768 44.09 -13.51 12.99
N ILE A 769 44.06 -13.20 14.31
CA ILE A 769 42.99 -12.42 14.92
C ILE A 769 43.00 -10.99 14.38
N TYR A 770 44.16 -10.41 14.17
CA TYR A 770 44.33 -9.07 13.64
C TYR A 770 43.85 -8.94 12.19
N ILE A 771 44.05 -9.96 11.39
CA ILE A 771 43.58 -9.99 9.98
C ILE A 771 42.07 -10.15 9.93
N GLU A 772 41.48 -11.04 10.72
CA GLU A 772 40.05 -11.29 10.75
C GLU A 772 39.24 -10.08 11.20
N ARG A 773 39.72 -9.33 12.19
CA ARG A 773 39.04 -8.17 12.80
C ARG A 773 39.35 -6.83 12.10
N ASN A 774 39.70 -6.83 10.83
CA ASN A 774 40.19 -5.66 10.07
C ASN A 774 39.21 -4.48 9.99
N LYS A 775 37.91 -4.68 10.30
CA LYS A 775 36.87 -3.65 10.14
C LYS A 775 36.26 -3.16 11.45
N THR A 776 36.78 -3.50 12.62
CA THR A 776 36.18 -3.17 13.92
C THR A 776 37.18 -2.51 14.87
N GLU A 777 36.69 -1.76 15.90
CA GLU A 777 37.48 -1.23 17.02
C GLU A 777 38.25 -2.33 17.77
N GLN A 778 37.79 -3.60 17.75
CA GLN A 778 38.40 -4.74 18.41
C GLN A 778 39.83 -5.02 17.95
N ARG A 779 40.22 -4.60 16.75
CA ARG A 779 41.58 -4.72 16.23
C ARG A 779 42.61 -4.03 17.14
N HIS A 780 42.30 -2.81 17.60
CA HIS A 780 43.18 -2.04 18.49
C HIS A 780 43.24 -2.64 19.90
N ILE A 781 42.16 -3.19 20.40
CA ILE A 781 42.12 -3.91 21.68
C ILE A 781 43.04 -5.12 21.62
N VAL A 782 42.97 -5.91 20.55
CA VAL A 782 43.83 -7.09 20.38
C VAL A 782 45.31 -6.70 20.30
N GLN A 783 45.66 -5.63 19.56
CA GLN A 783 47.03 -5.13 19.46
C GLN A 783 47.57 -4.65 20.84
N ALA A 784 46.81 -3.81 21.53
CA ALA A 784 47.16 -3.31 22.86
C ALA A 784 47.32 -4.43 23.86
N SER A 785 46.47 -5.45 23.82
CA SER A 785 46.56 -6.62 24.68
C SER A 785 47.82 -7.46 24.41
N ALA A 786 48.17 -7.66 23.11
CA ALA A 786 49.41 -8.35 22.73
C ALA A 786 50.68 -7.63 23.21
N ILE A 787 50.69 -6.30 23.14
CA ILE A 787 51.76 -5.45 23.66
C ILE A 787 51.90 -5.63 25.18
N LEU A 788 50.78 -5.56 25.91
CA LEU A 788 50.76 -5.75 27.36
C LEU A 788 51.29 -7.11 27.78
N VAL A 789 50.80 -8.18 27.16
CA VAL A 789 51.26 -9.56 27.53
C VAL A 789 52.75 -9.73 27.25
N SER A 790 53.26 -9.17 26.13
CA SER A 790 54.70 -9.20 25.82
C SER A 790 55.53 -8.41 26.84
N ASN A 791 55.08 -7.24 27.25
CA ASN A 791 55.76 -6.39 28.26
C ASN A 791 55.78 -7.07 29.62
N TYR A 792 54.66 -7.66 30.07
CA TYR A 792 54.61 -8.39 31.31
C TYR A 792 55.48 -9.65 31.28
N GLY A 793 55.52 -10.35 30.13
CA GLY A 793 56.42 -11.46 29.94
C GLY A 793 57.90 -11.08 30.22
N ILE A 794 58.34 -9.91 29.74
CA ILE A 794 59.70 -9.40 30.02
C ILE A 794 59.87 -9.02 31.49
N ILE A 795 58.89 -8.32 32.12
CA ILE A 795 58.99 -7.93 33.53
C ILE A 795 59.08 -9.14 34.44
N PHE A 796 58.17 -10.07 34.29
CA PHE A 796 58.12 -11.26 35.14
C PHE A 796 59.32 -12.20 34.95
N CYS A 797 59.86 -12.26 33.75
CA CYS A 797 61.05 -13.04 33.50
C CYS A 797 62.35 -12.38 33.99
N HIS A 798 62.55 -11.08 33.63
CA HIS A 798 63.88 -10.49 33.83
C HIS A 798 64.02 -9.63 35.09
N PHE A 799 62.93 -9.06 35.63
CA PHE A 799 63.03 -8.15 36.78
C PHE A 799 62.45 -8.72 38.09
N VAL A 800 61.23 -9.29 38.07
CA VAL A 800 60.59 -9.75 39.28
C VAL A 800 61.43 -10.75 40.09
N PRO A 801 62.03 -11.78 39.46
CA PRO A 801 62.88 -12.74 40.25
C PRO A 801 64.10 -12.09 40.89
N LYS A 802 64.71 -11.12 40.16
CA LYS A 802 65.92 -10.42 40.70
C LYS A 802 65.55 -9.49 41.81
N CYS A 803 64.45 -8.76 41.67
CA CYS A 803 63.91 -7.86 42.72
C CYS A 803 63.55 -8.70 43.97
N TYR A 804 62.96 -9.89 43.81
CA TYR A 804 62.64 -10.78 44.91
C TYR A 804 63.88 -11.22 45.65
N ILE A 805 64.92 -11.71 44.93
CA ILE A 805 66.20 -12.16 45.55
C ILE A 805 66.85 -11.00 46.30
N VAL A 806 66.91 -9.80 45.71
CA VAL A 806 67.55 -8.64 46.37
C VAL A 806 66.85 -8.25 47.68
N LEU A 807 65.50 -8.25 47.65
CA LEU A 807 64.66 -7.93 48.82
C LEU A 807 64.70 -9.01 49.88
N TRP A 808 64.87 -10.31 49.49
CA TRP A 808 64.99 -11.42 50.41
C TRP A 808 66.35 -11.39 51.10
N GLU A 809 67.48 -11.26 50.39
CA GLU A 809 68.82 -11.05 50.98
C GLU A 809 68.86 -9.92 51.99
N LEU A 810 68.08 -8.82 51.69
CA LEU A 810 67.94 -7.68 52.63
C LEU A 810 67.21 -8.04 53.90
N SER A 811 66.14 -8.88 53.78
CA SER A 811 65.37 -9.38 54.95
C SER A 811 66.12 -10.29 55.80
N GLU A 812 66.95 -11.21 55.23
CA GLU A 812 67.80 -12.13 56.00
C GLU A 812 68.95 -11.40 56.69
N ASN A 813 69.65 -10.48 56.01
CA ASN A 813 70.64 -9.58 56.58
C ASN A 813 70.08 -8.67 57.69
N SER A 814 68.84 -8.18 57.55
CA SER A 814 68.18 -7.42 58.61
C SER A 814 67.77 -8.28 59.78
N ARG A 815 67.27 -9.51 59.52
CA ARG A 815 67.00 -10.52 60.58
C ARG A 815 68.22 -10.92 61.27
N ALA A 816 69.36 -11.20 60.59
CA ALA A 816 70.65 -11.54 61.20
C ALA A 816 71.18 -10.37 62.02
N LEU A 817 70.98 -9.10 61.58
CA LEU A 817 71.37 -7.91 62.33
C LEU A 817 70.53 -7.69 63.59
N ILE A 818 69.26 -7.98 63.54
CA ILE A 818 68.28 -7.94 64.64
C ILE A 818 68.58 -9.06 65.60
N MET A 819 68.78 -10.30 65.07
CA MET A 819 69.23 -11.44 65.92
C MET A 819 70.62 -11.22 66.58
N GLY A 820 71.61 -10.58 65.84
CA GLY A 820 72.91 -10.24 66.38
C GLY A 820 72.83 -9.14 67.44
N ARG A 821 71.84 -8.18 67.33
CA ARG A 821 71.58 -7.20 68.41
C ARG A 821 70.82 -7.77 69.59
N LEU A 822 70.02 -8.81 69.43
CA LEU A 822 69.32 -9.52 70.46
C LEU A 822 70.24 -10.53 71.21
N SER A 823 71.28 -11.08 70.55
CA SER A 823 72.28 -11.96 71.16
C SER A 823 73.42 -11.18 71.80
N GLY A 824 73.60 -9.83 71.55
CA GLY A 824 74.61 -9.01 72.13
C GLY A 824 74.26 -8.34 73.46
N GLY A 825 73.00 -8.53 73.93
CA GLY A 825 72.45 -7.86 75.11
C GLY A 825 72.29 -8.76 76.37
N ILE A 826 72.87 -9.97 76.43
CA ILE A 826 72.84 -10.81 77.65
C ILE A 826 74.25 -11.44 77.78
N LYS A 827 75.13 -10.69 78.37
CA LYS A 827 76.21 -11.15 79.12
C LYS A 827 76.18 -10.40 80.40
N ASP A 828 75.71 -11.03 81.45
CA ASP A 828 76.26 -11.16 82.72
C ASP A 828 75.24 -11.85 83.60
N ASP A 829 75.83 -12.90 84.35
CA ASP A 829 75.42 -13.53 85.54
C ASP A 829 74.74 -14.96 85.41
N ALA A 830 75.57 -15.78 86.00
CA ALA A 830 75.41 -17.03 86.89
C ALA A 830 75.35 -18.32 86.11
N ALA A 831 76.53 -18.93 86.38
CA ALA A 831 76.81 -20.37 86.36
C ALA A 831 75.77 -21.19 87.16
N SER A 832 75.52 -22.32 86.76
CA SER A 832 75.68 -23.57 87.40
C SER A 832 74.66 -24.64 86.90
N ASP A 833 75.25 -25.64 86.51
CA ASP A 833 74.98 -27.06 86.77
C ASP A 833 73.80 -27.80 86.08
N ILE A 834 74.20 -28.84 85.50
CA ILE A 834 73.92 -30.24 85.68
C ILE A 834 73.04 -30.93 84.59
N ASN A 835 73.71 -31.75 83.83
CA ASN A 835 73.57 -33.16 83.56
C ASN A 835 72.22 -33.79 83.17
N ILE A 836 72.33 -34.47 82.08
CA ILE A 836 72.01 -35.90 81.90
C ILE A 836 70.57 -36.36 81.99
N PHE A 837 70.04 -37.03 81.04
CA PHE A 837 69.84 -38.39 80.67
C PHE A 837 68.82 -38.63 79.59
N HIS A 838 69.20 -39.38 78.61
CA HIS A 838 68.62 -40.53 77.94
C HIS A 838 67.17 -40.93 78.25
N GLY A 839 66.57 -41.40 77.16
CA GLY A 839 65.51 -42.42 77.08
C GLY A 839 64.22 -41.95 76.58
N GLY A 840 63.87 -42.28 75.44
CA GLY A 840 63.43 -43.60 75.06
C GLY A 840 61.96 -43.73 74.99
N ARG A 841 61.51 -43.97 73.81
CA ARG A 841 60.30 -44.78 73.45
C ARG A 841 58.84 -44.29 73.71
N ASN A 842 58.12 -44.47 72.57
CA ASN A 842 56.78 -45.00 72.44
C ASN A 842 55.58 -43.97 72.44
N THR A 843 55.13 -43.84 71.29
CA THR A 843 53.69 -43.79 70.79
C THR A 843 52.61 -44.07 71.89
N PRO A 844 51.32 -43.77 71.79
CA PRO A 844 50.61 -43.33 70.53
C PRO A 844 49.52 -42.25 70.77
N ASP A 845 48.92 -41.87 69.56
CA ASP A 845 47.56 -41.44 69.34
C ASP A 845 46.94 -40.27 70.08
N THR A 846 46.53 -39.36 69.39
CA THR A 846 45.22 -38.90 68.96
C THR A 846 45.20 -37.43 68.58
N GLY A 847 44.84 -37.21 67.36
CA GLY A 847 43.71 -36.28 66.87
C GLY A 847 43.91 -34.77 66.91
N ILE A 848 43.63 -34.27 65.78
CA ILE A 848 43.00 -32.96 65.46
C ILE A 848 43.89 -31.90 64.87
N ASN A 849 43.68 -31.82 63.52
CA ASN A 849 43.45 -30.72 62.60
C ASN A 849 44.35 -29.47 62.52
N SER A 850 44.96 -29.45 61.33
CA SER A 850 44.97 -28.33 60.36
C SER A 850 45.97 -27.17 60.50
N PRO A 851 46.28 -26.49 59.42
CA PRO A 851 46.45 -26.94 58.03
C PRO A 851 47.78 -26.57 57.39
N GLY A 852 48.17 -27.42 56.44
CA GLY A 852 49.29 -27.15 55.57
C GLY A 852 49.01 -26.25 54.43
N VAL A 853 49.99 -25.50 54.06
CA VAL A 853 50.03 -24.77 52.83
C VAL A 853 50.73 -25.60 51.77
N GLY A 854 49.97 -26.08 50.76
CA GLY A 854 50.51 -26.76 49.58
C GLY A 854 50.51 -25.82 48.38
N PRO A 855 51.21 -26.13 47.30
CA PRO A 855 51.49 -25.21 46.25
C PRO A 855 50.30 -25.05 45.25
N PHE A 856 50.10 -23.85 44.74
CA PHE A 856 49.12 -23.52 43.74
C PHE A 856 49.42 -24.16 42.38
N VAL A 857 48.58 -25.07 41.97
CA VAL A 857 48.42 -25.54 40.59
C VAL A 857 47.24 -24.85 40.03
N ILE A 858 47.40 -24.07 38.93
CA ILE A 858 46.30 -23.42 38.19
C ILE A 858 45.76 -24.42 37.19
N GLU A 859 44.61 -24.97 37.53
CA GLU A 859 43.76 -25.73 36.61
C GLU A 859 42.80 -24.76 35.90
N ILE A 860 42.88 -24.71 34.58
CA ILE A 860 41.91 -23.98 33.73
C ILE A 860 40.77 -24.96 33.46
N SER A 861 39.68 -24.81 34.19
CA SER A 861 38.42 -25.46 33.86
C SER A 861 37.48 -24.48 33.19
N ALA A 862 36.99 -24.87 32.05
CA ALA A 862 35.94 -24.19 31.25
C ALA A 862 34.65 -24.05 32.05
N ILE A 863 34.08 -22.87 32.05
CA ILE A 863 32.69 -22.64 32.45
C ILE A 863 31.84 -22.59 31.17
N HIS A 864 31.18 -23.73 30.92
CA HIS A 864 29.95 -23.83 30.13
C HIS A 864 28.84 -24.17 31.10
N LYS A 865 27.84 -23.35 31.20
CA LYS A 865 26.41 -23.55 31.59
C LYS A 865 25.85 -22.21 31.98
N ASP A 866 24.66 -21.75 31.67
CA ASP A 866 23.46 -22.26 31.06
C ASP A 866 22.61 -20.99 30.76
N VAL A 867 22.07 -20.83 29.60
CA VAL A 867 20.72 -20.29 29.46
C VAL A 867 20.08 -21.02 28.27
N SER A 868 19.31 -22.03 28.60
CA SER A 868 18.34 -22.65 27.71
C SER A 868 16.96 -22.23 28.17
N SER A 869 16.20 -21.59 27.34
CA SER A 869 14.74 -21.72 27.33
C SER A 869 14.18 -21.48 25.95
N THR A 870 13.78 -22.57 25.33
CA THR A 870 12.51 -22.83 24.65
C THR A 870 12.21 -22.06 23.41
N ILE A 871 12.42 -22.63 22.25
CA ILE A 871 11.45 -22.72 21.17
C ILE A 871 11.61 -24.07 20.47
N LYS A 872 10.48 -24.77 20.40
CA LYS A 872 10.31 -26.05 19.74
C LYS A 872 10.52 -25.91 18.23
N THR A 873 11.33 -26.79 17.70
CA THR A 873 11.30 -27.19 16.28
C THR A 873 10.72 -28.59 16.22
N GLU A 874 9.63 -28.77 15.50
CA GLU A 874 9.25 -30.07 14.94
C GLU A 874 9.31 -29.93 13.41
N ASP A 875 10.18 -30.73 12.86
CA ASP A 875 10.10 -31.69 11.76
C ASP A 875 9.54 -31.24 10.40
N PHE A 876 10.33 -31.39 9.37
CA PHE A 876 10.18 -32.51 8.43
C PHE A 876 11.32 -32.56 7.41
N PHE A 877 12.20 -33.50 7.60
CA PHE A 877 12.87 -34.18 6.48
C PHE A 877 11.94 -35.27 5.97
N ASN A 878 11.62 -35.33 4.70
CA ASN A 878 11.68 -36.56 3.95
C ASN A 878 11.79 -36.31 2.44
N ILE A 879 12.83 -36.85 1.90
CA ILE A 879 13.09 -37.12 0.50
C ILE A 879 12.26 -38.33 0.10
N ASP A 880 11.51 -38.29 -1.00
CA ASP A 880 11.50 -39.48 -1.85
C ASP A 880 11.29 -39.12 -3.34
N ARG A 881 12.00 -39.89 -4.15
CA ARG A 881 12.05 -39.92 -5.61
C ARG A 881 10.90 -40.76 -6.16
N GLY A 882 10.44 -40.40 -7.33
CA GLY A 882 9.71 -41.31 -8.22
C GLY A 882 8.86 -40.55 -9.19
N SER A 883 9.34 -40.23 -10.36
CA SER A 883 9.23 -41.03 -11.59
C SER A 883 7.90 -40.89 -12.34
N ILE A 884 8.00 -40.28 -13.54
CA ILE A 884 7.35 -40.65 -14.83
C ILE A 884 5.81 -40.49 -14.90
N ASP A 885 5.23 -39.74 -15.75
CA ASP A 885 5.01 -39.82 -17.20
C ASP A 885 4.09 -38.70 -17.71
N SER A 886 4.53 -38.12 -18.74
CA SER A 886 3.92 -37.83 -20.04
C SER A 886 2.45 -37.45 -20.17
N THR A 887 2.26 -36.49 -20.96
CA THR A 887 1.46 -36.29 -22.17
C THR A 887 0.53 -35.10 -22.19
N VAL A 888 0.70 -34.41 -23.31
CA VAL A 888 -0.22 -33.67 -24.19
C VAL A 888 -0.28 -32.16 -23.98
N SER A 889 0.57 -31.47 -24.57
CA SER A 889 0.60 -30.67 -25.81
C SER A 889 -0.78 -30.31 -26.42
N ARG A 890 -1.00 -28.99 -26.57
CA ARG A 890 -1.33 -28.31 -27.86
C ARG A 890 -1.66 -26.85 -27.62
N HIS A 891 -0.80 -26.02 -28.17
CA HIS A 891 -1.05 -25.01 -29.22
C HIS A 891 -2.21 -24.04 -29.03
N VAL A 892 -1.90 -22.75 -28.92
CA VAL A 892 -2.23 -21.76 -29.97
C VAL A 892 -1.25 -20.59 -29.91
N GLN A 893 -0.39 -20.51 -30.92
CA GLN A 893 0.25 -19.29 -31.39
C GLN A 893 -0.75 -18.51 -32.22
N LEU A 894 -0.84 -17.21 -32.04
CA LEU A 894 -1.38 -16.30 -33.03
C LEU A 894 -0.49 -15.06 -33.18
N ARG A 895 0.29 -15.14 -34.23
CA ARG A 895 0.65 -14.17 -35.28
C ARG A 895 0.37 -12.70 -34.98
N GLN A 896 1.46 -11.99 -34.82
CA GLN A 896 1.63 -10.62 -35.33
C GLN A 896 1.61 -10.64 -36.86
N ARG A 897 0.88 -9.75 -37.46
CA ARG A 897 1.18 -9.21 -38.78
C ARG A 897 0.88 -7.72 -38.85
N HIS A 898 1.92 -6.99 -39.20
CA HIS A 898 1.93 -5.63 -39.73
C HIS A 898 0.92 -5.39 -40.84
N SER A 899 0.37 -4.19 -40.89
CA SER A 899 0.21 -3.47 -42.15
C SER A 899 0.12 -1.97 -41.89
N THR A 900 1.11 -1.28 -42.36
CA THR A 900 1.14 0.12 -42.74
C THR A 900 0.11 0.43 -43.84
N LYS A 901 -0.75 1.39 -43.65
CA LYS A 901 -0.92 2.60 -44.47
C LYS A 901 -1.83 3.57 -43.76
#